data_a9bf0368782b9df77b49973edf78c201
#
_entry.id   a9bf0368782b9df77b49973edf78c201
#
_cell.length_a   1.000
_cell.length_b   1.000
_cell.length_c   1.000
_cell.angle_alpha   90.00
_cell.angle_beta   90.00
_cell.angle_gamma   90.00
#
_symmetry.space_group_name_H-M   'P 1'
#
loop_
_entity.id
_entity.type
_entity.pdbx_description
1 polymer ?
#
loop_
_entity_poly.entity_id
_entity_poly.type
_entity_poly.pdbx_seq_one_letter_code
_entity_poly.pdbx_strand_id
1 'polypeptide(L)'
;MNRFFNRELSWLAFNTRVLNEAKDESLPLLERLKFLAIYDTNLDEFYMIRVAGLKQLYEHKIASKGIDGANPEEQLEKIKHYLAHEIEERELEFQKIQALLFKKGLCITPYNELNLEQKAKAKTYFKEQLYALVLPFKLDSSHTFPPLANLTFALFARIKDKETQTISYALIKLPSFIFRFVELEKGLFVLAEEIVEAHLEELFLEHEILDCMAFRVTCDADIAITEDEAHDYADLMSKSLRKRNQGEIVRLQTQKGSQELFKTLLASLRSFQTHSYKKHKPTGMHAYKSAIMLNLGDLWELVNHSDFKTLKSPNFTPKIHPHFNENDLFKSIEKQDLLLFHPYESFEPVVDLIEQAASDPTTLSIKMTLYRVGKHSPIVKALIEAASKIQVSVLVELKARFDEESNLHWAKALERAGALVVYGVFKLKVHAKMLLITKKTDNQLRHFTHLSTGNYNPLSAKVYTDVSFFSAKNEIANDIIKLFHSLLTSSATNSALETLFMAPKQIKPKIIELIQNEMNHKQEGYIILKANALVDSEIIEWLYQASQKGVKIDLIIRGICCLKPQVKGLSENIRVYSIVGKYLEHARIYYFKHENIYFSSADLMPRNLERRVELLVPATNPKIANKLLHILEIQLKDTLKRYELDSKGRYTKVSNPNDPLNSQDYFEKQALKTF
;
A
#
# COMPACT_ATOMS: atom_id res chain seq x y z
N MET A 1 24.78 -19.74 -12.62
CA MET A 1 24.50 -18.28 -12.38
C MET A 1 23.10 -18.13 -11.83
N ASN A 2 22.90 -17.38 -10.75
CA ASN A 2 21.55 -17.14 -10.23
C ASN A 2 20.76 -16.30 -11.25
N ARG A 3 19.63 -16.82 -11.73
CA ARG A 3 18.80 -16.21 -12.79
C ARG A 3 17.83 -15.15 -12.27
N PHE A 4 17.65 -15.05 -10.96
CA PHE A 4 16.66 -14.18 -10.34
C PHE A 4 17.30 -13.23 -9.34
N PHE A 5 16.70 -12.05 -9.16
CA PHE A 5 16.98 -11.19 -8.02
C PHE A 5 16.20 -11.64 -6.78
N ASN A 6 16.77 -11.36 -5.60
CA ASN A 6 16.05 -11.55 -4.33
C ASN A 6 14.83 -10.62 -4.26
N ARG A 7 13.71 -11.20 -3.89
CA ARG A 7 12.43 -10.50 -3.84
C ARG A 7 12.39 -9.37 -2.81
N GLU A 8 12.96 -9.60 -1.62
CA GLU A 8 12.92 -8.63 -0.51
C GLU A 8 13.89 -7.46 -0.77
N LEU A 9 15.06 -7.73 -1.31
CA LEU A 9 15.99 -6.68 -1.72
C LEU A 9 15.44 -5.85 -2.89
N SER A 10 14.73 -6.49 -3.82
CA SER A 10 14.04 -5.76 -4.90
C SER A 10 12.96 -4.84 -4.36
N TRP A 11 12.26 -5.24 -3.28
CA TRP A 11 11.29 -4.39 -2.60
C TRP A 11 11.98 -3.20 -1.89
N LEU A 12 13.10 -3.45 -1.20
CA LEU A 12 13.88 -2.38 -0.58
C LEU A 12 14.37 -1.39 -1.63
N ALA A 13 14.88 -1.86 -2.77
CA ALA A 13 15.28 -1.00 -3.89
C ALA A 13 14.09 -0.16 -4.44
N PHE A 14 12.85 -0.64 -4.34
CA PHE A 14 11.68 0.19 -4.62
C PHE A 14 11.53 1.30 -3.57
N ASN A 15 11.65 0.97 -2.28
CA ASN A 15 11.52 1.97 -1.22
C ASN A 15 12.66 3.02 -1.25
N THR A 16 13.86 2.62 -1.70
CA THR A 16 14.96 3.56 -2.01
C THR A 16 14.54 4.58 -3.08
N ARG A 17 13.82 4.15 -4.15
CA ARG A 17 13.32 5.09 -5.16
C ARG A 17 12.27 6.05 -4.60
N VAL A 18 11.48 5.63 -3.62
CA VAL A 18 10.58 6.52 -2.86
C VAL A 18 11.39 7.55 -2.06
N LEU A 19 12.48 7.14 -1.37
CA LEU A 19 13.39 8.04 -0.68
C LEU A 19 14.06 9.04 -1.65
N ASN A 20 14.39 8.61 -2.86
CA ASN A 20 14.99 9.47 -3.86
C ASN A 20 14.05 10.61 -4.33
N GLU A 21 12.72 10.43 -4.24
CA GLU A 21 11.78 11.54 -4.48
C GLU A 21 11.86 12.60 -3.37
N ALA A 22 12.18 12.21 -2.12
CA ALA A 22 12.46 13.19 -1.07
C ALA A 22 13.75 13.99 -1.33
N LYS A 23 14.71 13.40 -2.05
CA LYS A 23 15.97 14.04 -2.45
C LYS A 23 15.84 14.92 -3.71
N ASP A 24 14.72 14.85 -4.44
CA ASP A 24 14.50 15.61 -5.67
C ASP A 24 14.21 17.10 -5.35
N GLU A 25 15.22 17.96 -5.54
CA GLU A 25 15.14 19.40 -5.23
C GLU A 25 14.18 20.16 -6.15
N SER A 26 13.72 19.56 -7.24
CA SER A 26 12.70 20.15 -8.11
C SER A 26 11.29 20.10 -7.48
N LEU A 27 11.09 19.27 -6.45
CA LEU A 27 9.82 19.16 -5.75
C LEU A 27 9.69 20.19 -4.62
N PRO A 28 8.47 20.71 -4.37
CA PRO A 28 8.18 21.53 -3.20
C PRO A 28 8.53 20.83 -1.89
N LEU A 29 8.91 21.58 -0.85
CA LEU A 29 9.43 21.02 0.39
C LEU A 29 8.49 20.07 1.12
N LEU A 30 7.18 20.36 1.14
CA LEU A 30 6.21 19.46 1.76
C LEU A 30 5.92 18.21 0.92
N GLU A 31 6.15 18.24 -0.41
CA GLU A 31 6.13 17.02 -1.22
C GLU A 31 7.33 16.13 -0.89
N ARG A 32 8.52 16.71 -0.72
CA ARG A 32 9.71 15.97 -0.28
C ARG A 32 9.49 15.36 1.11
N LEU A 33 8.93 16.12 2.04
CA LEU A 33 8.57 15.64 3.38
C LEU A 33 7.55 14.51 3.33
N LYS A 34 6.56 14.59 2.43
CA LYS A 34 5.58 13.55 2.18
C LYS A 34 6.24 12.22 1.76
N PHE A 35 7.25 12.28 0.88
CA PHE A 35 7.96 11.07 0.46
C PHE A 35 8.77 10.43 1.59
N LEU A 36 9.29 11.20 2.55
CA LEU A 36 9.89 10.65 3.78
C LEU A 36 8.84 9.92 4.63
N ALA A 37 7.64 10.50 4.78
CA ALA A 37 6.56 9.86 5.51
C ALA A 37 6.12 8.55 4.84
N ILE A 38 6.00 8.54 3.50
CA ILE A 38 5.65 7.34 2.72
C ILE A 38 6.75 6.28 2.86
N TYR A 39 8.03 6.66 2.78
CA TYR A 39 9.17 5.75 2.94
C TYR A 39 9.12 5.02 4.29
N ASP A 40 8.91 5.75 5.38
CA ASP A 40 8.91 5.20 6.73
C ASP A 40 7.67 4.30 6.98
N THR A 41 6.50 4.73 6.51
CA THR A 41 5.27 3.91 6.57
C THR A 41 5.40 2.62 5.76
N ASN A 42 5.98 2.68 4.57
CA ASN A 42 6.27 1.50 3.76
C ASN A 42 7.22 0.53 4.49
N LEU A 43 8.23 1.08 5.16
CA LEU A 43 9.19 0.29 5.92
C LEU A 43 8.54 -0.38 7.13
N ASP A 44 7.61 0.28 7.82
CA ASP A 44 6.79 -0.33 8.87
C ASP A 44 6.05 -1.56 8.34
N GLU A 45 5.33 -1.43 7.22
CA GLU A 45 4.60 -2.55 6.61
C GLU A 45 5.54 -3.68 6.20
N PHE A 46 6.72 -3.35 5.67
CA PHE A 46 7.74 -4.36 5.33
C PHE A 46 8.18 -5.18 6.54
N TYR A 47 8.42 -4.52 7.68
CA TYR A 47 8.76 -5.22 8.92
C TYR A 47 7.59 -6.05 9.45
N MET A 48 6.39 -5.47 9.50
CA MET A 48 5.19 -6.15 10.01
C MET A 48 4.86 -7.45 9.27
N ILE A 49 5.18 -7.52 7.97
CA ILE A 49 4.71 -8.62 7.12
C ILE A 49 5.88 -9.47 6.61
N ARG A 50 6.92 -8.81 6.04
CA ARG A 50 7.97 -9.53 5.32
C ARG A 50 9.07 -10.01 6.25
N VAL A 51 9.61 -9.10 7.06
CA VAL A 51 10.62 -9.46 8.06
C VAL A 51 10.02 -10.41 9.10
N ALA A 52 8.79 -10.15 9.55
CA ALA A 52 8.05 -11.03 10.45
C ALA A 52 7.91 -12.44 9.87
N GLY A 53 7.41 -12.58 8.64
CA GLY A 53 7.28 -13.88 8.00
C GLY A 53 8.61 -14.63 7.81
N LEU A 54 9.70 -13.93 7.45
CA LEU A 54 11.02 -14.54 7.34
C LEU A 54 11.54 -15.02 8.70
N LYS A 55 11.29 -14.25 9.77
CA LYS A 55 11.63 -14.66 11.15
C LYS A 55 10.89 -15.91 11.57
N GLN A 56 9.57 -15.98 11.33
CA GLN A 56 8.78 -17.18 11.61
C GLN A 56 9.33 -18.41 10.88
N LEU A 57 9.67 -18.30 9.58
CA LEU A 57 10.28 -19.39 8.81
C LEU A 57 11.61 -19.84 9.41
N TYR A 58 12.45 -18.89 9.81
CA TYR A 58 13.74 -19.16 10.44
C TYR A 58 13.59 -19.88 11.79
N GLU A 59 12.70 -19.38 12.66
CA GLU A 59 12.45 -19.92 14.00
C GLU A 59 11.89 -21.34 13.98
N HIS A 60 10.95 -21.59 13.07
CA HIS A 60 10.34 -22.91 12.89
C HIS A 60 11.22 -23.86 12.06
N LYS A 61 12.43 -23.44 11.66
CA LYS A 61 13.35 -24.21 10.83
C LYS A 61 12.70 -24.76 9.56
N ILE A 62 11.78 -23.98 8.99
CA ILE A 62 11.10 -24.36 7.75
C ILE A 62 12.09 -24.19 6.58
N ALA A 63 12.37 -25.26 5.87
CA ALA A 63 13.24 -25.28 4.71
C ALA A 63 12.56 -24.59 3.51
N SER A 64 12.45 -23.26 3.56
CA SER A 64 11.92 -22.43 2.49
C SER A 64 13.06 -21.62 1.85
N LYS A 65 13.11 -21.58 0.52
CA LYS A 65 14.08 -20.77 -0.22
C LYS A 65 13.36 -19.70 -1.00
N GLY A 66 13.96 -18.51 -1.06
CA GLY A 66 13.53 -17.46 -1.98
C GLY A 66 13.68 -17.89 -3.44
N ILE A 67 13.10 -17.13 -4.37
CA ILE A 67 13.24 -17.35 -5.81
C ILE A 67 14.71 -17.33 -6.26
N ASP A 68 15.56 -16.60 -5.55
CA ASP A 68 17.01 -16.51 -5.74
C ASP A 68 17.78 -17.63 -5.04
N GLY A 69 17.11 -18.57 -4.39
CA GLY A 69 17.70 -19.70 -3.67
C GLY A 69 18.17 -19.37 -2.24
N ALA A 70 18.12 -18.12 -1.79
CA ALA A 70 18.51 -17.72 -0.44
C ALA A 70 17.56 -18.27 0.63
N ASN A 71 18.11 -18.78 1.73
CA ASN A 71 17.33 -19.21 2.89
C ASN A 71 16.87 -18.00 3.74
N PRO A 72 15.95 -18.18 4.72
CA PRO A 72 15.42 -17.07 5.53
C PRO A 72 16.50 -16.30 6.30
N GLU A 73 17.50 -16.96 6.84
CA GLU A 73 18.60 -16.33 7.59
C GLU A 73 19.44 -15.42 6.69
N GLU A 74 19.86 -15.93 5.54
CA GLU A 74 20.61 -15.16 4.54
C GLU A 74 19.82 -13.93 4.06
N GLN A 75 18.51 -14.06 3.91
CA GLN A 75 17.64 -12.94 3.52
C GLN A 75 17.58 -11.89 4.64
N LEU A 76 17.40 -12.29 5.91
CA LEU A 76 17.36 -11.38 7.06
C LEU A 76 18.68 -10.60 7.21
N GLU A 77 19.84 -11.27 7.05
CA GLU A 77 21.15 -10.60 7.11
C GLU A 77 21.34 -9.61 5.95
N LYS A 78 20.97 -9.97 4.73
CA LYS A 78 21.01 -9.06 3.58
C LYS A 78 20.11 -7.85 3.76
N ILE A 79 18.90 -8.03 4.31
CA ILE A 79 17.95 -6.95 4.64
C ILE A 79 18.57 -6.00 5.66
N LYS A 80 19.15 -6.54 6.75
CA LYS A 80 19.79 -5.74 7.79
C LYS A 80 20.95 -4.91 7.25
N HIS A 81 21.81 -5.54 6.43
CA HIS A 81 22.93 -4.84 5.81
C HIS A 81 22.48 -3.71 4.88
N TYR A 82 21.47 -3.98 4.04
CA TYR A 82 20.89 -2.97 3.13
C TYR A 82 20.32 -1.78 3.90
N LEU A 83 19.53 -2.04 4.93
CA LEU A 83 18.84 -1.02 5.71
C LEU A 83 19.79 -0.17 6.59
N ALA A 84 20.96 -0.67 6.97
CA ALA A 84 21.93 0.12 7.75
C ALA A 84 22.31 1.41 7.02
N HIS A 85 22.61 1.31 5.73
CA HIS A 85 22.94 2.48 4.90
C HIS A 85 21.73 3.36 4.59
N GLU A 86 20.59 2.75 4.26
CA GLU A 86 19.35 3.47 3.93
C GLU A 86 18.83 4.32 5.09
N ILE A 87 18.94 3.83 6.33
CA ILE A 87 18.54 4.56 7.53
C ILE A 87 19.38 5.84 7.69
N GLU A 88 20.69 5.76 7.49
CA GLU A 88 21.58 6.92 7.55
C GLU A 88 21.24 7.95 6.46
N GLU A 89 21.04 7.51 5.22
CA GLU A 89 20.63 8.41 4.13
C GLU A 89 19.29 9.11 4.40
N ARG A 90 18.32 8.38 4.94
CA ARG A 90 17.01 8.92 5.33
C ARG A 90 17.15 9.99 6.42
N GLU A 91 17.99 9.74 7.43
CA GLU A 91 18.21 10.67 8.52
C GLU A 91 18.87 11.97 8.04
N LEU A 92 19.89 11.84 7.21
CA LEU A 92 20.56 13.00 6.59
C LEU A 92 19.59 13.82 5.72
N GLU A 93 18.73 13.16 4.96
CA GLU A 93 17.78 13.86 4.10
C GLU A 93 16.70 14.58 4.91
N PHE A 94 16.21 13.97 5.99
CA PHE A 94 15.28 14.64 6.89
C PHE A 94 15.90 15.91 7.49
N GLN A 95 17.14 15.86 7.98
CA GLN A 95 17.84 17.02 8.53
C GLN A 95 17.99 18.15 7.51
N LYS A 96 18.31 17.83 6.24
CA LYS A 96 18.40 18.83 5.17
C LYS A 96 17.04 19.50 4.91
N ILE A 97 15.98 18.69 4.79
CA ILE A 97 14.63 19.23 4.57
C ILE A 97 14.18 20.06 5.75
N GLN A 98 14.44 19.63 6.99
CA GLN A 98 14.12 20.38 8.22
C GLN A 98 14.80 21.76 8.21
N ALA A 99 16.08 21.83 7.84
CA ALA A 99 16.82 23.09 7.74
C ALA A 99 16.26 24.03 6.65
N LEU A 100 15.74 23.47 5.54
CA LEU A 100 15.09 24.25 4.49
C LEU A 100 13.69 24.73 4.91
N LEU A 101 12.93 23.92 5.62
CA LEU A 101 11.62 24.28 6.17
C LEU A 101 11.73 25.40 7.21
N PHE A 102 12.76 25.35 8.07
CA PHE A 102 13.05 26.40 9.03
C PHE A 102 13.17 27.77 8.34
N LYS A 103 13.89 27.85 7.22
CA LYS A 103 14.02 29.09 6.42
C LYS A 103 12.68 29.56 5.80
N LYS A 104 11.68 28.70 5.76
CA LYS A 104 10.34 29.00 5.23
C LYS A 104 9.30 29.22 6.33
N GLY A 105 9.73 29.30 7.60
CA GLY A 105 8.86 29.57 8.75
C GLY A 105 8.12 28.33 9.27
N LEU A 106 8.53 27.12 8.89
CA LEU A 106 8.07 25.88 9.50
C LEU A 106 9.22 25.29 10.33
N CYS A 107 9.11 25.39 11.65
CA CYS A 107 10.18 25.04 12.59
C CYS A 107 9.74 23.87 13.48
N ILE A 108 10.44 22.75 13.42
CA ILE A 108 10.32 21.66 14.42
C ILE A 108 11.47 21.90 15.41
N THR A 109 11.14 22.48 16.56
CA THR A 109 12.12 22.97 17.53
C THR A 109 12.19 22.01 18.73
N PRO A 110 13.38 21.53 19.11
CA PRO A 110 13.56 20.74 20.34
C PRO A 110 13.11 21.53 21.58
N TYR A 111 12.48 20.86 22.56
CA TYR A 111 11.96 21.50 23.76
C TYR A 111 13.03 22.32 24.53
N ASN A 112 14.26 21.83 24.59
CA ASN A 112 15.37 22.52 25.29
C ASN A 112 15.77 23.83 24.63
N GLU A 113 15.53 24.02 23.34
CA GLU A 113 15.84 25.23 22.58
C GLU A 113 14.72 26.29 22.67
N LEU A 114 13.58 25.97 23.26
CA LEU A 114 12.50 26.94 23.48
C LEU A 114 12.88 28.03 24.45
N ASN A 115 12.40 29.27 24.21
CA ASN A 115 12.48 30.36 25.15
C ASN A 115 11.51 30.18 26.34
N LEU A 116 11.57 31.04 27.34
CA LEU A 116 10.76 30.94 28.57
C LEU A 116 9.25 31.01 28.29
N GLU A 117 8.83 31.90 27.39
CA GLU A 117 7.41 32.05 27.03
C GLU A 117 6.89 30.79 26.31
N GLN A 118 7.64 30.27 25.37
CA GLN A 118 7.31 29.06 24.63
C GLN A 118 7.27 27.83 25.56
N LYS A 119 8.21 27.73 26.52
CA LYS A 119 8.18 26.69 27.57
C LYS A 119 6.94 26.81 28.45
N ALA A 120 6.50 28.04 28.78
CA ALA A 120 5.28 28.25 29.54
C ALA A 120 4.03 27.78 28.73
N LYS A 121 3.95 28.09 27.42
CA LYS A 121 2.89 27.60 26.54
C LYS A 121 2.91 26.05 26.45
N ALA A 122 4.07 25.45 26.29
CA ALA A 122 4.22 23.98 26.28
C ALA A 122 3.79 23.34 27.59
N LYS A 123 4.09 23.96 28.73
CA LYS A 123 3.65 23.49 30.05
C LYS A 123 2.13 23.60 30.20
N THR A 124 1.51 24.67 29.72
CA THR A 124 0.05 24.82 29.70
C THR A 124 -0.57 23.70 28.85
N TYR A 125 -0.04 23.48 27.65
CA TYR A 125 -0.50 22.40 26.79
C TYR A 125 -0.36 21.01 27.44
N PHE A 126 0.78 20.76 28.13
CA PHE A 126 0.98 19.53 28.90
C PHE A 126 -0.14 19.31 29.91
N LYS A 127 -0.41 20.34 30.75
CA LYS A 127 -1.42 20.25 31.81
C LYS A 127 -2.83 20.07 31.31
N GLU A 128 -3.20 20.77 30.24
CA GLU A 128 -4.56 20.80 29.74
C GLU A 128 -4.88 19.66 28.77
N GLN A 129 -3.90 19.22 27.99
CA GLN A 129 -4.12 18.29 26.89
C GLN A 129 -3.44 16.93 27.05
N LEU A 130 -2.29 16.85 27.73
CA LEU A 130 -1.52 15.61 27.80
C LEU A 130 -1.57 14.94 29.16
N TYR A 131 -1.55 15.69 30.26
CA TYR A 131 -1.41 15.17 31.61
C TYR A 131 -2.42 14.06 31.96
N ALA A 132 -3.69 14.26 31.62
CA ALA A 132 -4.76 13.28 31.89
C ALA A 132 -4.74 12.08 30.94
N LEU A 133 -4.05 12.17 29.80
CA LEU A 133 -3.99 11.14 28.76
C LEU A 133 -2.76 10.25 28.89
N VAL A 134 -1.70 10.77 29.50
CA VAL A 134 -0.41 10.07 29.64
C VAL A 134 -0.37 9.33 30.98
N LEU A 135 -0.33 8.00 30.92
CA LEU A 135 -0.32 7.17 32.13
C LEU A 135 1.09 6.61 32.35
N PRO A 136 1.79 7.06 33.41
CA PRO A 136 3.07 6.47 33.81
C PRO A 136 2.84 5.10 34.44
N PHE A 137 3.64 4.12 34.03
CA PHE A 137 3.62 2.76 34.54
C PHE A 137 5.01 2.38 35.09
N LYS A 138 5.12 2.26 36.42
CA LYS A 138 6.35 1.83 37.08
C LYS A 138 6.57 0.33 36.91
N LEU A 139 7.77 -0.06 36.53
CA LEU A 139 8.20 -1.45 36.40
C LEU A 139 8.96 -1.86 37.68
N ASP A 140 8.44 -2.83 38.37
CA ASP A 140 9.04 -3.39 39.60
C ASP A 140 8.79 -4.91 39.66
N SER A 141 9.13 -5.52 40.81
CA SER A 141 8.90 -6.96 41.02
C SER A 141 7.44 -7.38 40.95
N SER A 142 6.51 -6.46 41.20
CA SER A 142 5.04 -6.70 41.18
C SER A 142 4.42 -6.37 39.80
N HIS A 143 5.07 -5.49 39.02
CA HIS A 143 4.58 -4.98 37.75
C HIS A 143 5.57 -5.31 36.64
N THR A 144 5.33 -6.40 35.94
CA THR A 144 6.12 -6.81 34.79
C THR A 144 5.85 -5.93 33.59
N PHE A 145 6.71 -6.00 32.58
CA PHE A 145 6.59 -5.21 31.35
C PHE A 145 5.22 -5.45 30.68
N PRO A 146 4.40 -4.40 30.48
CA PRO A 146 3.05 -4.57 29.96
C PRO A 146 3.05 -4.90 28.45
N PRO A 147 2.00 -5.55 27.93
CA PRO A 147 1.86 -5.77 26.48
C PRO A 147 1.91 -4.47 25.70
N LEU A 148 2.66 -4.47 24.63
CA LEU A 148 2.75 -3.35 23.69
C LEU A 148 1.95 -3.69 22.43
N ALA A 149 1.06 -2.80 22.06
CA ALA A 149 0.40 -2.87 20.75
C ALA A 149 1.40 -2.60 19.62
N ASN A 150 1.10 -3.09 18.42
CA ASN A 150 1.90 -2.78 17.24
C ASN A 150 1.99 -1.25 17.05
N LEU A 151 3.16 -0.77 16.65
CA LEU A 151 3.49 0.64 16.46
C LEU A 151 3.40 1.50 17.73
N THR A 152 3.36 0.88 18.93
CA THR A 152 3.41 1.63 20.19
C THR A 152 4.61 2.56 20.20
N PHE A 153 4.35 3.83 20.48
CA PHE A 153 5.32 4.88 20.77
C PHE A 153 5.27 5.19 22.27
N ALA A 154 6.43 5.22 22.94
CA ALA A 154 6.49 5.44 24.38
C ALA A 154 7.83 6.03 24.81
N LEU A 155 7.85 6.59 26.02
CA LEU A 155 9.06 6.93 26.74
C LEU A 155 9.39 5.80 27.73
N PHE A 156 10.68 5.50 27.86
CA PHE A 156 11.22 4.61 28.86
C PHE A 156 12.19 5.39 29.73
N ALA A 157 11.87 5.49 31.03
CA ALA A 157 12.61 6.31 31.97
C ALA A 157 13.25 5.47 33.07
N ARG A 158 14.46 5.86 33.50
CA ARG A 158 15.12 5.38 34.71
C ARG A 158 14.83 6.38 35.80
N ILE A 159 14.17 5.95 36.88
CA ILE A 159 13.72 6.77 37.98
C ILE A 159 14.33 6.29 39.28
N LYS A 160 14.56 7.21 40.21
CA LYS A 160 15.13 6.94 41.52
C LYS A 160 14.17 7.47 42.58
N ASP A 161 13.74 6.61 43.45
CA ASP A 161 12.91 6.98 44.61
C ASP A 161 13.67 7.92 45.56
N LYS A 162 13.05 9.02 45.94
CA LYS A 162 13.71 10.07 46.77
C LYS A 162 13.95 9.63 48.20
N GLU A 163 13.06 8.76 48.74
CA GLU A 163 13.19 8.27 50.11
C GLU A 163 14.10 7.06 50.20
N THR A 164 13.77 6.01 49.42
CA THR A 164 14.47 4.70 49.52
C THR A 164 15.77 4.66 48.70
N GLN A 165 16.02 5.67 47.84
CA GLN A 165 17.15 5.74 46.91
C GLN A 165 17.21 4.56 45.92
N THR A 166 16.16 3.76 45.84
CA THR A 166 16.10 2.63 44.92
C THR A 166 15.85 3.06 43.46
N ILE A 167 16.57 2.40 42.54
CA ILE A 167 16.41 2.64 41.11
C ILE A 167 15.35 1.69 40.56
N SER A 168 14.42 2.24 39.80
CA SER A 168 13.41 1.50 39.06
C SER A 168 13.24 2.09 37.64
N TYR A 169 12.39 1.47 36.84
CA TYR A 169 12.14 1.92 35.48
C TYR A 169 10.66 2.24 35.31
N ALA A 170 10.35 3.12 34.39
CA ALA A 170 8.98 3.51 34.10
C ALA A 170 8.73 3.54 32.58
N LEU A 171 7.51 3.15 32.21
CA LEU A 171 7.01 3.20 30.85
C LEU A 171 5.90 4.24 30.76
N ILE A 172 6.02 5.17 29.83
CA ILE A 172 5.01 6.21 29.56
C ILE A 172 4.55 6.08 28.12
N LYS A 173 3.37 5.51 27.90
CA LYS A 173 2.80 5.37 26.57
C LYS A 173 2.17 6.66 26.11
N LEU A 174 2.46 7.07 24.87
CA LEU A 174 1.79 8.18 24.24
C LEU A 174 0.59 7.65 23.44
N PRO A 175 -0.62 8.18 23.67
CA PRO A 175 -1.81 7.77 22.90
C PRO A 175 -1.67 8.10 21.41
N SER A 176 -2.05 7.18 20.54
CA SER A 176 -1.93 7.34 19.08
C SER A 176 -2.90 8.35 18.46
N PHE A 177 -3.84 8.88 19.23
CA PHE A 177 -4.82 9.87 18.76
C PHE A 177 -4.43 11.32 19.05
N ILE A 178 -3.35 11.57 19.82
CA ILE A 178 -2.83 12.93 20.04
C ILE A 178 -2.04 13.37 18.81
N PHE A 179 -2.14 14.67 18.48
CA PHE A 179 -1.25 15.26 17.49
C PHE A 179 0.18 15.28 18.03
N ARG A 180 1.10 14.79 17.24
CA ARG A 180 2.50 14.70 17.64
C ARG A 180 3.23 16.03 17.53
N PHE A 181 2.86 16.85 16.53
CA PHE A 181 3.43 18.17 16.30
C PHE A 181 2.55 19.22 16.98
N VAL A 182 2.96 19.68 18.17
CA VAL A 182 2.25 20.68 18.95
C VAL A 182 2.68 22.06 18.48
N GLU A 183 1.77 22.82 17.88
CA GLU A 183 2.00 24.20 17.45
C GLU A 183 1.90 25.14 18.64
N LEU A 184 3.03 25.72 19.09
CA LEU A 184 3.07 26.70 20.19
C LEU A 184 2.88 28.12 19.70
N GLU A 185 3.35 28.40 18.52
CA GLU A 185 3.22 29.65 17.77
C GLU A 185 3.13 29.32 16.30
N LYS A 186 2.58 30.25 15.51
CA LYS A 186 2.40 30.01 14.09
C LYS A 186 3.69 29.53 13.41
N GLY A 187 3.68 28.28 12.94
CA GLY A 187 4.81 27.63 12.28
C GLY A 187 5.89 27.09 13.21
N LEU A 188 5.75 27.24 14.52
CA LEU A 188 6.69 26.68 15.49
C LEU A 188 6.07 25.47 16.17
N PHE A 189 6.63 24.31 15.91
CA PHE A 189 6.16 23.03 16.40
C PHE A 189 7.16 22.39 17.35
N VAL A 190 6.65 21.72 18.39
CA VAL A 190 7.40 20.89 19.33
C VAL A 190 6.80 19.51 19.35
N LEU A 191 7.62 18.48 19.52
CA LEU A 191 7.13 17.11 19.60
C LEU A 191 6.45 16.85 20.94
N ALA A 192 5.27 16.21 20.92
CA ALA A 192 4.51 15.90 22.13
C ALA A 192 5.31 15.06 23.13
N GLU A 193 6.12 14.10 22.63
CA GLU A 193 7.02 13.31 23.49
C GLU A 193 8.07 14.15 24.20
N GLU A 194 8.59 15.22 23.59
CA GLU A 194 9.55 16.11 24.25
C GLU A 194 8.89 16.99 25.31
N ILE A 195 7.62 17.38 25.08
CA ILE A 195 6.84 18.08 26.11
C ILE A 195 6.60 17.16 27.30
N VAL A 196 6.22 15.89 27.07
CA VAL A 196 6.01 14.90 28.14
C VAL A 196 7.33 14.61 28.87
N GLU A 197 8.45 14.42 28.13
CA GLU A 197 9.78 14.19 28.69
C GLU A 197 10.20 15.31 29.63
N ALA A 198 9.97 16.57 29.25
CA ALA A 198 10.31 17.75 30.04
C ALA A 198 9.47 17.92 31.33
N HIS A 199 8.33 17.22 31.43
CA HIS A 199 7.42 17.29 32.58
C HIS A 199 7.27 15.95 33.31
N LEU A 200 8.21 15.00 33.14
CA LEU A 200 8.19 13.71 33.83
C LEU A 200 8.18 13.84 35.36
N GLU A 201 8.84 14.86 35.91
CA GLU A 201 8.84 15.11 37.37
C GLU A 201 7.41 15.40 37.88
N GLU A 202 6.53 15.97 37.09
CA GLU A 202 5.11 16.19 37.45
C GLU A 202 4.29 14.89 37.43
N LEU A 203 4.75 13.85 36.72
CA LEU A 203 4.15 12.51 36.69
C LEU A 203 4.71 11.61 37.80
N PHE A 204 5.93 11.87 38.30
CA PHE A 204 6.65 11.05 39.27
C PHE A 204 7.11 11.91 40.44
N LEU A 205 6.19 12.46 41.24
CA LEU A 205 6.45 13.44 42.28
C LEU A 205 7.47 12.98 43.35
N GLU A 206 7.47 11.67 43.67
CA GLU A 206 8.37 11.09 44.69
C GLU A 206 9.67 10.52 44.10
N HIS A 207 9.90 10.72 42.80
CA HIS A 207 11.08 10.18 42.12
C HIS A 207 11.91 11.31 41.46
N GLU A 208 13.20 11.05 41.35
CA GLU A 208 14.13 11.78 40.51
C GLU A 208 14.24 11.09 39.16
N ILE A 209 14.19 11.84 38.05
CA ILE A 209 14.37 11.30 36.71
C ILE A 209 15.86 11.28 36.36
N LEU A 210 16.45 10.09 36.24
CA LEU A 210 17.88 9.94 35.97
C LEU A 210 18.20 9.87 34.48
N ASP A 211 17.32 9.30 33.68
CA ASP A 211 17.52 9.11 32.23
C ASP A 211 16.17 8.86 31.55
N CYS A 212 16.02 9.27 30.30
CA CYS A 212 14.82 9.03 29.52
C CYS A 212 15.15 8.73 28.05
N MET A 213 14.36 7.88 27.44
CA MET A 213 14.54 7.46 26.05
C MET A 213 13.18 7.28 25.38
N ALA A 214 12.98 7.92 24.24
CA ALA A 214 11.86 7.59 23.37
C ALA A 214 12.13 6.28 22.62
N PHE A 215 11.10 5.45 22.50
CA PHE A 215 11.19 4.23 21.71
C PHE A 215 9.89 3.90 20.97
N ARG A 216 10.03 3.11 19.92
CA ARG A 216 8.92 2.63 19.10
C ARG A 216 9.13 1.16 18.73
N VAL A 217 8.08 0.36 18.83
CA VAL A 217 8.10 -1.05 18.43
C VAL A 217 7.27 -1.29 17.18
N THR A 218 7.74 -2.19 16.31
CA THR A 218 6.96 -2.75 15.22
C THR A 218 6.80 -4.25 15.46
N CYS A 219 5.54 -4.73 15.42
CA CYS A 219 5.22 -6.13 15.72
C CYS A 219 4.84 -6.87 14.44
N ASP A 220 4.90 -8.20 14.51
CA ASP A 220 4.30 -9.06 13.49
C ASP A 220 2.78 -8.80 13.42
N ALA A 221 2.30 -8.46 12.25
CA ALA A 221 0.90 -8.14 12.00
C ALA A 221 0.27 -9.05 10.93
N ASP A 222 0.92 -10.15 10.56
CA ASP A 222 0.33 -11.11 9.61
C ASP A 222 -0.71 -11.98 10.35
N ILE A 223 -1.96 -11.93 9.89
CA ILE A 223 -3.06 -12.68 10.48
C ILE A 223 -3.11 -14.04 9.80
N ALA A 224 -2.70 -15.09 10.51
CA ALA A 224 -2.95 -16.47 10.09
C ALA A 224 -4.37 -16.86 10.53
N ILE A 225 -5.31 -16.92 9.60
CA ILE A 225 -6.66 -17.45 9.83
C ILE A 225 -6.72 -18.84 9.21
N THR A 226 -6.88 -19.87 10.03
CA THR A 226 -7.23 -21.22 9.59
C THR A 226 -8.73 -21.26 9.27
N GLU A 227 -9.08 -21.50 8.02
CA GLU A 227 -10.46 -21.45 7.51
C GLU A 227 -11.26 -22.71 7.83
N ASP A 228 -10.59 -23.78 8.29
CA ASP A 228 -11.20 -25.12 8.40
C ASP A 228 -12.20 -25.27 9.56
N GLU A 229 -12.30 -24.28 10.49
CA GLU A 229 -13.08 -24.41 11.72
C GLU A 229 -14.18 -23.34 11.92
N ALA A 230 -14.45 -22.48 10.93
CA ALA A 230 -15.29 -21.32 11.16
C ALA A 230 -16.72 -21.46 10.62
N HIS A 231 -17.69 -21.64 11.51
CA HIS A 231 -19.11 -21.41 11.21
C HIS A 231 -19.46 -19.93 11.01
N ASP A 232 -18.68 -19.01 11.62
CA ASP A 232 -18.82 -17.55 11.45
C ASP A 232 -17.44 -16.92 11.18
N TYR A 233 -17.19 -16.68 9.89
CA TYR A 233 -15.94 -16.10 9.42
C TYR A 233 -15.74 -14.63 9.88
N ALA A 234 -16.83 -13.86 10.02
CA ALA A 234 -16.79 -12.48 10.49
C ALA A 234 -16.40 -12.38 11.98
N ASP A 235 -16.89 -13.30 12.81
CA ASP A 235 -16.52 -13.39 14.23
C ASP A 235 -15.06 -13.84 14.40
N LEU A 236 -14.64 -14.82 13.61
CA LEU A 236 -13.25 -15.28 13.60
C LEU A 236 -12.29 -14.14 13.22
N MET A 237 -12.65 -13.34 12.20
CA MET A 237 -11.89 -12.15 11.80
C MET A 237 -11.80 -11.13 12.93
N SER A 238 -12.93 -10.83 13.60
CA SER A 238 -12.95 -9.92 14.75
C SER A 238 -12.02 -10.36 15.89
N LYS A 239 -12.00 -11.66 16.22
CA LYS A 239 -11.11 -12.23 17.23
C LYS A 239 -9.64 -12.17 16.81
N SER A 240 -9.36 -12.42 15.54
CA SER A 240 -8.00 -12.37 14.97
C SER A 240 -7.44 -10.95 14.92
N LEU A 241 -8.28 -9.95 14.64
CA LEU A 241 -7.89 -8.54 14.68
C LEU A 241 -7.46 -8.09 16.08
N ARG A 242 -8.13 -8.56 17.13
CA ARG A 242 -7.71 -8.28 18.52
C ARG A 242 -6.35 -8.89 18.84
N LYS A 243 -6.07 -10.12 18.38
CA LYS A 243 -4.77 -10.80 18.59
C LYS A 243 -3.63 -10.14 17.80
N ARG A 244 -3.90 -9.53 16.64
CA ARG A 244 -2.91 -8.83 15.81
C ARG A 244 -2.16 -7.73 16.56
N ASN A 245 -2.84 -7.02 17.46
CA ASN A 245 -2.23 -5.95 18.24
C ASN A 245 -1.21 -6.47 19.29
N GLN A 246 -1.07 -7.77 19.45
CA GLN A 246 -0.18 -8.43 20.41
C GLN A 246 0.86 -9.33 19.72
N GLY A 247 1.19 -9.07 18.46
CA GLY A 247 2.20 -9.80 17.70
C GLY A 247 3.61 -9.65 18.28
N GLU A 248 4.52 -10.57 17.91
CA GLU A 248 5.91 -10.54 18.34
C GLU A 248 6.62 -9.29 17.81
N ILE A 249 7.45 -8.66 18.66
CA ILE A 249 8.22 -7.46 18.29
C ILE A 249 9.34 -7.88 17.31
N VAL A 250 9.31 -7.31 16.13
CA VAL A 250 10.29 -7.58 15.07
C VAL A 250 11.28 -6.44 14.88
N ARG A 251 10.93 -5.20 15.30
CA ARG A 251 11.82 -4.03 15.25
C ARG A 251 11.65 -3.16 16.50
N LEU A 252 12.78 -2.67 17.00
CA LEU A 252 12.86 -1.67 18.07
C LEU A 252 13.64 -0.45 17.55
N GLN A 253 13.03 0.71 17.57
CA GLN A 253 13.64 2.00 17.29
C GLN A 253 13.74 2.78 18.59
N THR A 254 14.88 3.44 18.84
CA THR A 254 15.08 4.28 20.04
C THR A 254 15.71 5.61 19.65
N GLN A 255 15.48 6.65 20.46
CA GLN A 255 16.07 7.97 20.30
C GLN A 255 16.47 8.51 21.66
N LYS A 256 17.60 9.22 21.74
CA LYS A 256 18.17 9.72 23.01
C LYS A 256 18.51 8.60 23.99
N GLY A 257 18.63 8.90 25.28
CA GLY A 257 18.93 7.97 26.36
C GLY A 257 20.32 7.35 26.34
N SER A 258 20.75 6.83 27.47
CA SER A 258 22.04 6.18 27.63
C SER A 258 22.07 4.77 27.00
N GLN A 259 23.29 4.27 26.77
CA GLN A 259 23.47 2.89 26.32
C GLN A 259 23.03 1.85 27.37
N GLU A 260 23.11 2.21 28.65
CA GLU A 260 22.63 1.38 29.74
C GLU A 260 21.10 1.22 29.69
N LEU A 261 20.38 2.35 29.50
CA LEU A 261 18.92 2.37 29.39
C LEU A 261 18.46 1.59 28.15
N PHE A 262 19.16 1.71 27.02
CA PHE A 262 18.89 0.92 25.81
C PHE A 262 19.04 -0.59 26.07
N LYS A 263 20.14 -1.03 26.71
CA LYS A 263 20.36 -2.44 27.05
C LYS A 263 19.28 -2.98 27.98
N THR A 264 18.87 -2.19 28.97
CA THR A 264 17.81 -2.54 29.90
C THR A 264 16.46 -2.69 29.21
N LEU A 265 16.08 -1.74 28.35
CA LEU A 265 14.85 -1.84 27.56
C LEU A 265 14.87 -3.09 26.67
N LEU A 266 15.97 -3.34 25.96
CA LEU A 266 16.12 -4.50 25.09
C LEU A 266 15.99 -5.83 25.85
N ALA A 267 16.60 -5.92 27.04
CA ALA A 267 16.50 -7.10 27.91
C ALA A 267 15.07 -7.31 28.43
N SER A 268 14.39 -6.23 28.85
CA SER A 268 13.00 -6.26 29.32
C SER A 268 12.04 -6.73 28.21
N LEU A 269 12.18 -6.21 27.00
CA LEU A 269 11.36 -6.62 25.84
C LEU A 269 11.61 -8.09 25.45
N ARG A 270 12.87 -8.54 25.48
CA ARG A 270 13.21 -9.96 25.21
C ARG A 270 12.63 -10.89 26.27
N SER A 271 12.73 -10.52 27.56
CA SER A 271 12.14 -11.29 28.66
C SER A 271 10.62 -11.38 28.51
N PHE A 272 9.97 -10.26 28.23
CA PHE A 272 8.53 -10.21 27.96
C PHE A 272 8.14 -11.17 26.82
N GLN A 273 8.83 -11.13 25.69
CA GLN A 273 8.56 -12.02 24.55
C GLN A 273 8.77 -13.49 24.90
N THR A 274 9.81 -13.85 25.64
CA THR A 274 10.07 -15.22 26.05
C THR A 274 8.93 -15.77 26.92
N HIS A 275 8.44 -15.01 27.86
CA HIS A 275 7.35 -15.42 28.76
C HIS A 275 5.99 -15.46 28.03
N SER A 276 5.69 -14.43 27.26
CA SER A 276 4.38 -14.29 26.60
C SER A 276 4.15 -15.31 25.47
N TYR A 277 5.21 -15.65 24.73
CA TYR A 277 5.11 -16.55 23.57
C TYR A 277 5.64 -17.97 23.84
N LYS A 278 6.06 -18.30 25.09
CA LYS A 278 6.61 -19.61 25.50
C LYS A 278 7.73 -20.12 24.56
N LYS A 279 8.55 -19.21 24.05
CA LYS A 279 9.63 -19.53 23.10
C LYS A 279 10.96 -19.70 23.82
N HIS A 280 11.71 -20.74 23.45
CA HIS A 280 13.03 -21.03 24.05
C HIS A 280 14.14 -20.04 23.69
N LYS A 281 14.04 -19.36 22.52
CA LYS A 281 14.92 -18.25 22.11
C LYS A 281 14.16 -17.37 21.10
N PRO A 282 13.79 -16.13 21.47
CA PRO A 282 13.28 -15.20 20.47
C PRO A 282 14.41 -14.85 19.49
N THR A 283 14.13 -14.91 18.19
CA THR A 283 15.04 -14.36 17.17
C THR A 283 15.25 -12.88 17.45
N GLY A 284 16.48 -12.43 17.33
CA GLY A 284 16.84 -11.06 17.66
C GLY A 284 15.97 -10.05 16.90
N MET A 285 15.26 -9.18 17.63
CA MET A 285 14.61 -8.03 17.00
C MET A 285 15.66 -7.12 16.37
N HIS A 286 15.32 -6.48 15.24
CA HIS A 286 16.19 -5.46 14.67
C HIS A 286 16.08 -4.19 15.51
N ALA A 287 17.08 -3.96 16.37
CA ALA A 287 17.11 -2.83 17.29
C ALA A 287 18.20 -1.83 16.87
N TYR A 288 17.84 -0.56 16.76
CA TYR A 288 18.78 0.51 16.44
C TYR A 288 18.39 1.85 17.07
N LYS A 289 19.37 2.73 17.24
CA LYS A 289 19.19 4.11 17.73
C LYS A 289 19.13 5.07 16.55
N SER A 290 18.11 5.91 16.50
CA SER A 290 17.94 6.95 15.49
C SER A 290 18.57 8.27 15.97
N ALA A 291 19.18 9.01 15.04
CA ALA A 291 19.70 10.35 15.29
C ALA A 291 18.63 11.45 15.15
N ILE A 292 17.47 11.10 14.57
CA ILE A 292 16.34 12.02 14.34
C ILE A 292 15.10 11.52 15.07
N MET A 293 14.01 12.29 15.01
CA MET A 293 12.71 11.87 15.54
C MET A 293 12.30 10.50 14.98
N LEU A 294 11.69 9.67 15.82
CA LEU A 294 11.13 8.37 15.42
C LEU A 294 9.86 8.58 14.60
N ASN A 295 9.44 7.55 13.84
CA ASN A 295 8.18 7.54 13.11
C ASN A 295 7.98 8.76 12.18
N LEU A 296 8.75 8.83 11.10
CA LEU A 296 8.55 9.89 10.11
C LEU A 296 7.17 9.81 9.41
N GLY A 297 6.42 8.72 9.59
CA GLY A 297 5.02 8.63 9.16
C GLY A 297 4.14 9.75 9.69
N ASP A 298 4.43 10.26 10.90
CA ASP A 298 3.67 11.38 11.51
C ASP A 298 3.88 12.72 10.80
N LEU A 299 4.87 12.84 9.92
CA LEU A 299 5.07 14.04 9.08
C LEU A 299 3.84 14.37 8.21
N TRP A 300 2.92 13.42 8.01
CA TRP A 300 1.63 13.70 7.38
C TRP A 300 0.83 14.80 8.11
N GLU A 301 1.01 15.00 9.42
CA GLU A 301 0.38 16.10 10.16
C GLU A 301 0.83 17.44 9.59
N LEU A 302 2.13 17.63 9.39
CA LEU A 302 2.70 18.86 8.80
C LEU A 302 2.39 18.99 7.31
N VAL A 303 2.44 17.87 6.57
CA VAL A 303 2.08 17.84 5.14
C VAL A 303 0.63 18.29 4.94
N ASN A 304 -0.28 17.94 5.85
CA ASN A 304 -1.69 18.29 5.75
C ASN A 304 -2.04 19.65 6.39
N HIS A 305 -1.09 20.32 7.03
CA HIS A 305 -1.32 21.61 7.67
C HIS A 305 -1.79 22.67 6.68
N SER A 306 -2.78 23.48 7.06
CA SER A 306 -3.46 24.45 6.18
C SER A 306 -2.60 25.65 5.78
N ASP A 307 -1.67 26.06 6.64
CA ASP A 307 -0.95 27.31 6.51
C ASP A 307 0.23 27.26 5.50
N PHE A 308 0.69 26.06 5.15
CA PHE A 308 1.87 25.89 4.29
C PHE A 308 1.53 25.43 2.86
N LYS A 309 0.40 25.86 2.32
CA LYS A 309 -0.07 25.48 0.97
C LYS A 309 0.93 25.84 -0.13
N THR A 310 1.69 26.92 0.02
CA THR A 310 2.71 27.37 -0.95
C THR A 310 3.91 26.42 -1.03
N LEU A 311 4.11 25.57 -0.04
CA LEU A 311 5.17 24.56 -0.01
C LEU A 311 4.73 23.20 -0.58
N LYS A 312 3.53 23.12 -1.18
CA LYS A 312 2.95 21.92 -1.79
C LYS A 312 2.79 22.10 -3.29
N SER A 313 2.73 20.99 -4.01
CA SER A 313 2.29 21.02 -5.40
C SER A 313 0.81 21.40 -5.50
N PRO A 314 0.40 22.10 -6.56
CA PRO A 314 -1.02 22.36 -6.81
C PRO A 314 -1.81 21.04 -6.90
N ASN A 315 -3.00 21.04 -6.33
CA ASN A 315 -3.90 19.91 -6.48
C ASN A 315 -4.39 19.84 -7.93
N PHE A 316 -4.26 18.68 -8.53
CA PHE A 316 -4.89 18.40 -9.81
C PHE A 316 -6.35 18.00 -9.58
N THR A 317 -7.27 18.66 -10.29
CA THR A 317 -8.69 18.33 -10.30
C THR A 317 -9.04 17.72 -11.66
N PRO A 318 -9.30 16.41 -11.74
CA PRO A 318 -9.66 15.75 -12.97
C PRO A 318 -11.03 16.25 -13.46
N LYS A 319 -11.18 16.33 -14.78
CA LYS A 319 -12.48 16.63 -15.41
C LYS A 319 -13.23 15.33 -15.68
N ILE A 320 -14.55 15.45 -15.78
CA ILE A 320 -15.41 14.36 -16.23
C ILE A 320 -15.28 14.26 -17.75
N HIS A 321 -15.04 13.04 -18.25
CA HIS A 321 -14.93 12.79 -19.68
C HIS A 321 -16.25 13.14 -20.40
N PRO A 322 -16.27 13.83 -21.57
CA PRO A 322 -17.48 14.31 -22.23
C PRO A 322 -18.56 13.26 -22.47
N HIS A 323 -18.14 12.01 -22.76
CA HIS A 323 -19.08 10.89 -22.92
C HIS A 323 -19.86 10.52 -21.67
N PHE A 324 -19.47 11.07 -20.47
CA PHE A 324 -20.16 10.88 -19.20
C PHE A 324 -20.91 12.15 -18.74
N ASN A 325 -20.90 13.22 -19.52
CA ASN A 325 -21.67 14.44 -19.21
C ASN A 325 -23.17 14.32 -19.58
N GLU A 326 -23.61 13.20 -20.12
CA GLU A 326 -25.01 12.91 -20.40
C GLU A 326 -25.75 12.57 -19.10
N ASN A 327 -27.00 13.03 -18.96
CA ASN A 327 -27.85 12.74 -17.81
C ASN A 327 -28.17 11.24 -17.64
N ASP A 328 -27.76 10.41 -18.61
CA ASP A 328 -27.99 8.97 -18.64
C ASP A 328 -26.72 8.23 -19.06
N LEU A 329 -25.98 7.75 -18.06
CA LEU A 329 -24.73 7.02 -18.26
C LEU A 329 -24.97 5.65 -18.95
N PHE A 330 -26.12 5.04 -18.75
CA PHE A 330 -26.46 3.77 -19.40
C PHE A 330 -26.50 3.93 -20.90
N LYS A 331 -27.09 5.01 -21.43
CA LYS A 331 -27.11 5.29 -22.89
C LYS A 331 -25.71 5.53 -23.43
N SER A 332 -24.83 6.18 -22.66
CA SER A 332 -23.45 6.39 -23.08
C SER A 332 -22.69 5.06 -23.23
N ILE A 333 -22.89 4.14 -22.28
CA ILE A 333 -22.25 2.81 -22.28
C ILE A 333 -22.87 1.89 -23.36
N GLU A 334 -24.17 2.03 -23.67
CA GLU A 334 -24.81 1.29 -24.77
C GLU A 334 -24.27 1.68 -26.16
N LYS A 335 -23.94 2.97 -26.34
CA LYS A 335 -23.41 3.47 -27.62
C LYS A 335 -22.01 2.90 -27.93
N GLN A 336 -21.18 2.74 -26.91
CA GLN A 336 -19.78 2.28 -27.07
C GLN A 336 -19.16 1.88 -25.74
N ASP A 337 -18.19 0.97 -25.78
CA ASP A 337 -17.30 0.74 -24.65
C ASP A 337 -16.51 2.01 -24.31
N LEU A 338 -16.34 2.30 -23.00
CA LEU A 338 -15.64 3.48 -22.51
C LEU A 338 -14.49 3.07 -21.58
N LEU A 339 -13.39 3.83 -21.61
CA LEU A 339 -12.24 3.64 -20.73
C LEU A 339 -11.83 4.97 -20.10
N LEU A 340 -11.72 4.98 -18.79
CA LEU A 340 -11.14 6.09 -18.03
C LEU A 340 -9.74 5.73 -17.53
N PHE A 341 -8.84 6.71 -17.49
CA PHE A 341 -7.51 6.60 -16.93
C PHE A 341 -7.36 7.54 -15.74
N HIS A 342 -7.51 6.99 -14.52
CA HIS A 342 -7.36 7.73 -13.27
C HIS A 342 -5.89 7.99 -12.93
N PRO A 343 -5.56 9.05 -12.18
CA PRO A 343 -6.42 10.12 -11.68
C PRO A 343 -6.70 11.24 -12.70
N TYR A 344 -6.22 11.12 -13.93
CA TYR A 344 -6.28 12.17 -14.94
C TYR A 344 -7.71 12.42 -15.41
N GLU A 345 -8.50 11.37 -15.49
CA GLU A 345 -9.95 11.42 -15.72
C GLU A 345 -10.69 11.06 -14.42
N SER A 346 -11.80 11.76 -14.15
CA SER A 346 -12.54 11.63 -12.89
C SER A 346 -13.05 10.21 -12.64
N PHE A 347 -13.06 9.82 -11.36
CA PHE A 347 -13.69 8.57 -10.89
C PHE A 347 -15.19 8.73 -10.64
N GLU A 348 -15.72 9.97 -10.65
CA GLU A 348 -17.14 10.25 -10.42
C GLU A 348 -18.07 9.40 -11.28
N PRO A 349 -17.85 9.20 -12.60
CA PRO A 349 -18.73 8.36 -13.41
C PRO A 349 -18.93 6.93 -12.90
N VAL A 350 -17.98 6.39 -12.12
CA VAL A 350 -18.14 5.06 -11.48
C VAL A 350 -19.13 5.15 -10.32
N VAL A 351 -19.08 6.23 -9.54
CA VAL A 351 -20.01 6.48 -8.43
C VAL A 351 -21.40 6.76 -8.99
N ASP A 352 -21.50 7.68 -9.94
CA ASP A 352 -22.76 8.10 -10.57
C ASP A 352 -23.48 6.93 -11.23
N LEU A 353 -22.76 6.00 -11.86
CA LEU A 353 -23.36 4.80 -12.46
C LEU A 353 -24.09 3.95 -11.41
N ILE A 354 -23.52 3.83 -10.22
CA ILE A 354 -24.13 3.06 -9.12
C ILE A 354 -25.31 3.83 -8.52
N GLU A 355 -25.18 5.14 -8.36
CA GLU A 355 -26.24 6.00 -7.85
C GLU A 355 -27.44 6.08 -8.82
N GLN A 356 -27.17 6.19 -10.13
CA GLN A 356 -28.21 6.10 -11.15
C GLN A 356 -28.89 4.70 -11.14
N ALA A 357 -28.12 3.63 -11.03
CA ALA A 357 -28.70 2.29 -10.91
C ALA A 357 -29.57 2.13 -9.67
N ALA A 358 -29.18 2.71 -8.54
CA ALA A 358 -29.93 2.64 -7.28
C ALA A 358 -31.26 3.40 -7.31
N SER A 359 -31.37 4.43 -8.14
CA SER A 359 -32.55 5.28 -8.27
C SER A 359 -33.45 4.92 -9.47
N ASP A 360 -32.94 4.19 -10.45
CA ASP A 360 -33.67 3.86 -11.68
C ASP A 360 -34.66 2.70 -11.46
N PRO A 361 -35.97 2.92 -11.67
CA PRO A 361 -36.99 1.88 -11.44
C PRO A 361 -36.88 0.68 -12.39
N THR A 362 -36.15 0.79 -13.48
CA THR A 362 -35.91 -0.32 -14.42
C THR A 362 -34.75 -1.22 -13.99
N THR A 363 -33.96 -0.82 -13.01
CA THR A 363 -32.90 -1.64 -12.45
C THR A 363 -33.46 -2.78 -11.62
N LEU A 364 -33.03 -4.00 -11.92
CA LEU A 364 -33.46 -5.21 -11.22
C LEU A 364 -32.41 -5.67 -10.20
N SER A 365 -31.13 -5.56 -10.54
CA SER A 365 -30.08 -6.02 -9.64
C SER A 365 -28.76 -5.30 -9.85
N ILE A 366 -27.99 -5.21 -8.73
CA ILE A 366 -26.60 -4.75 -8.70
C ILE A 366 -25.77 -5.86 -8.04
N LYS A 367 -24.71 -6.33 -8.72
CA LYS A 367 -23.73 -7.28 -8.18
C LYS A 367 -22.35 -6.64 -8.21
N MET A 368 -21.61 -6.69 -7.09
CA MET A 368 -20.33 -5.98 -6.95
C MET A 368 -19.34 -6.72 -6.08
N THR A 369 -18.03 -6.55 -6.36
CA THR A 369 -16.95 -6.98 -5.47
C THR A 369 -16.39 -5.77 -4.73
N LEU A 370 -16.18 -5.89 -3.42
CA LEU A 370 -15.59 -4.86 -2.57
C LEU A 370 -14.32 -5.38 -1.90
N TYR A 371 -13.20 -4.65 -2.07
CA TYR A 371 -11.90 -5.01 -1.50
C TYR A 371 -11.38 -3.94 -0.51
N ARG A 372 -11.33 -2.68 -0.94
CA ARG A 372 -10.91 -1.50 -0.15
C ARG A 372 -11.80 -0.34 -0.48
N VAL A 373 -12.79 -0.06 0.34
CA VAL A 373 -13.80 0.97 0.05
C VAL A 373 -13.63 2.27 0.84
N GLY A 374 -12.82 2.25 1.90
CA GLY A 374 -12.62 3.40 2.79
C GLY A 374 -13.74 3.62 3.80
N LYS A 375 -13.52 4.51 4.78
CA LYS A 375 -14.46 4.73 5.90
C LYS A 375 -15.77 5.42 5.51
N HIS A 376 -15.73 6.30 4.48
CA HIS A 376 -16.89 7.09 4.04
C HIS A 376 -17.10 6.90 2.53
N SER A 377 -17.55 5.70 2.14
CA SER A 377 -17.71 5.35 0.73
C SER A 377 -19.08 5.77 0.18
N PRO A 378 -19.17 6.66 -0.82
CA PRO A 378 -20.43 6.98 -1.50
C PRO A 378 -21.00 5.74 -2.20
N ILE A 379 -20.16 4.87 -2.74
CA ILE A 379 -20.55 3.62 -3.38
C ILE A 379 -21.33 2.72 -2.41
N VAL A 380 -20.81 2.52 -1.18
CA VAL A 380 -21.50 1.69 -0.19
C VAL A 380 -22.81 2.33 0.24
N LYS A 381 -22.85 3.66 0.36
CA LYS A 381 -24.09 4.37 0.64
C LYS A 381 -25.15 4.13 -0.44
N ALA A 382 -24.77 4.26 -1.71
CA ALA A 382 -25.68 4.00 -2.83
C ALA A 382 -26.17 2.53 -2.87
N LEU A 383 -25.29 1.56 -2.56
CA LEU A 383 -25.67 0.14 -2.48
C LEU A 383 -26.65 -0.13 -1.32
N ILE A 384 -26.49 0.54 -0.17
CA ILE A 384 -27.42 0.45 0.97
C ILE A 384 -28.80 0.99 0.58
N GLU A 385 -28.86 2.15 -0.10
CA GLU A 385 -30.10 2.72 -0.61
C GLU A 385 -30.78 1.81 -1.64
N ALA A 386 -29.99 1.20 -2.55
CA ALA A 386 -30.49 0.27 -3.54
C ALA A 386 -31.06 -1.01 -2.90
N ALA A 387 -30.41 -1.54 -1.86
CA ALA A 387 -30.77 -2.84 -1.26
C ALA A 387 -32.20 -2.90 -0.70
N SER A 388 -32.80 -1.76 -0.38
CA SER A 388 -34.20 -1.67 0.06
C SER A 388 -35.23 -1.76 -1.09
N LYS A 389 -34.78 -1.65 -2.35
CA LYS A 389 -35.65 -1.54 -3.54
C LYS A 389 -35.42 -2.62 -4.58
N ILE A 390 -34.18 -3.05 -4.74
CA ILE A 390 -33.74 -3.98 -5.77
C ILE A 390 -32.80 -5.04 -5.18
N GLN A 391 -32.53 -6.10 -5.94
CA GLN A 391 -31.59 -7.13 -5.53
C GLN A 391 -30.15 -6.60 -5.55
N VAL A 392 -29.52 -6.47 -4.39
CA VAL A 392 -28.11 -6.12 -4.25
C VAL A 392 -27.34 -7.34 -3.72
N SER A 393 -26.29 -7.75 -4.44
CA SER A 393 -25.39 -8.85 -4.02
C SER A 393 -23.96 -8.34 -3.99
N VAL A 394 -23.32 -8.41 -2.83
CA VAL A 394 -21.97 -7.87 -2.66
C VAL A 394 -21.04 -8.96 -2.11
N LEU A 395 -19.92 -9.15 -2.79
CA LEU A 395 -18.85 -9.98 -2.29
C LEU A 395 -17.80 -9.08 -1.62
N VAL A 396 -17.66 -9.19 -0.31
CA VAL A 396 -16.74 -8.41 0.51
C VAL A 396 -15.52 -9.24 0.87
N GLU A 397 -14.32 -8.80 0.46
CA GLU A 397 -13.07 -9.44 0.84
C GLU A 397 -12.60 -8.94 2.20
N LEU A 398 -12.81 -9.72 3.26
CA LEU A 398 -12.43 -9.34 4.62
C LEU A 398 -10.92 -9.37 4.86
N LYS A 399 -10.13 -10.14 4.11
CA LYS A 399 -8.67 -10.23 4.24
C LYS A 399 -7.93 -9.10 3.51
N ALA A 400 -8.57 -7.95 3.26
CA ALA A 400 -7.89 -6.77 2.73
C ALA A 400 -7.03 -6.15 3.84
N ARG A 401 -5.72 -6.34 3.79
CA ARG A 401 -4.78 -5.91 4.85
C ARG A 401 -4.95 -4.44 5.21
N PHE A 402 -5.09 -4.18 6.53
CA PHE A 402 -5.31 -2.88 7.16
C PHE A 402 -6.69 -2.23 6.89
N ASP A 403 -7.55 -2.88 6.09
CA ASP A 403 -8.94 -2.45 5.86
C ASP A 403 -9.96 -3.44 6.44
N GLU A 404 -9.50 -4.47 7.16
CA GLU A 404 -10.35 -5.57 7.64
C GLU A 404 -11.50 -5.08 8.51
N GLU A 405 -11.22 -4.16 9.44
CA GLU A 405 -12.24 -3.61 10.36
C GLU A 405 -13.26 -2.77 9.60
N SER A 406 -12.81 -1.92 8.67
CA SER A 406 -13.68 -1.11 7.82
C SER A 406 -14.56 -1.98 6.93
N ASN A 407 -13.98 -3.01 6.31
CA ASN A 407 -14.73 -3.93 5.44
C ASN A 407 -15.78 -4.73 6.23
N LEU A 408 -15.46 -5.18 7.44
CA LEU A 408 -16.42 -5.86 8.31
C LEU A 408 -17.56 -4.93 8.72
N HIS A 409 -17.28 -3.66 9.05
CA HIS A 409 -18.29 -2.67 9.38
C HIS A 409 -19.29 -2.47 8.22
N TRP A 410 -18.78 -2.27 7.00
CA TRP A 410 -19.60 -2.06 5.81
C TRP A 410 -20.38 -3.32 5.41
N ALA A 411 -19.79 -4.50 5.52
CA ALA A 411 -20.49 -5.75 5.26
C ALA A 411 -21.73 -5.89 6.14
N LYS A 412 -21.61 -5.64 7.45
CA LYS A 412 -22.74 -5.67 8.39
C LYS A 412 -23.78 -4.57 8.09
N ALA A 413 -23.37 -3.40 7.62
CA ALA A 413 -24.31 -2.33 7.25
C ALA A 413 -25.11 -2.71 5.99
N LEU A 414 -24.49 -3.33 4.99
CA LEU A 414 -25.15 -3.84 3.79
C LEU A 414 -26.15 -4.96 4.10
N GLU A 415 -25.78 -5.92 4.96
CA GLU A 415 -26.70 -6.98 5.41
C GLU A 415 -27.95 -6.43 6.10
N ARG A 416 -27.76 -5.46 7.00
CA ARG A 416 -28.89 -4.80 7.69
C ARG A 416 -29.81 -4.07 6.72
N ALA A 417 -29.30 -3.60 5.59
CA ALA A 417 -30.09 -2.95 4.53
C ALA A 417 -30.79 -3.94 3.61
N GLY A 418 -30.57 -5.25 3.77
CA GLY A 418 -31.20 -6.30 2.97
C GLY A 418 -30.36 -6.79 1.78
N ALA A 419 -29.09 -6.37 1.64
CA ALA A 419 -28.21 -6.89 0.61
C ALA A 419 -27.77 -8.32 0.93
N LEU A 420 -27.60 -9.14 -0.11
CA LEU A 420 -26.92 -10.43 0.00
C LEU A 420 -25.39 -10.18 0.08
N VAL A 421 -24.80 -10.39 1.24
CA VAL A 421 -23.38 -10.23 1.44
C VAL A 421 -22.70 -11.61 1.54
N VAL A 422 -21.61 -11.78 0.74
CA VAL A 422 -20.78 -12.98 0.80
C VAL A 422 -19.38 -12.56 1.27
N TYR A 423 -18.89 -13.24 2.30
CA TYR A 423 -17.61 -12.96 2.94
C TYR A 423 -16.48 -13.79 2.32
N GLY A 424 -15.88 -13.25 1.24
CA GLY A 424 -14.78 -13.92 0.55
C GLY A 424 -15.16 -15.23 -0.15
N VAL A 425 -14.16 -16.01 -0.56
CA VAL A 425 -14.32 -17.34 -1.17
C VAL A 425 -13.31 -18.28 -0.50
N PHE A 426 -13.74 -19.50 -0.20
CA PHE A 426 -12.89 -20.50 0.47
C PHE A 426 -11.57 -20.71 -0.29
N LYS A 427 -10.45 -20.63 0.43
CA LYS A 427 -9.05 -20.78 -0.07
C LYS A 427 -8.62 -19.77 -1.16
N LEU A 428 -9.50 -18.91 -1.64
CA LEU A 428 -9.17 -17.89 -2.62
C LEU A 428 -9.45 -16.49 -2.08
N LYS A 429 -8.62 -15.54 -2.47
CA LYS A 429 -8.81 -14.12 -2.17
C LYS A 429 -9.41 -13.42 -3.38
N VAL A 430 -10.57 -12.76 -3.23
CA VAL A 430 -11.18 -12.06 -4.36
C VAL A 430 -10.56 -10.68 -4.51
N HIS A 431 -9.85 -10.49 -5.62
CA HIS A 431 -9.16 -9.24 -5.92
C HIS A 431 -9.62 -8.59 -7.24
N ALA A 432 -10.43 -9.27 -8.05
CA ALA A 432 -11.08 -8.70 -9.22
C ALA A 432 -12.01 -7.54 -8.81
N LYS A 433 -11.99 -6.45 -9.57
CA LYS A 433 -12.86 -5.28 -9.39
C LYS A 433 -13.88 -5.31 -10.50
N MET A 434 -15.10 -5.73 -10.15
CA MET A 434 -16.19 -5.91 -11.10
C MET A 434 -17.52 -5.48 -10.51
N LEU A 435 -18.32 -4.85 -11.35
CA LEU A 435 -19.69 -4.43 -11.12
C LEU A 435 -20.54 -4.96 -12.28
N LEU A 436 -21.70 -5.48 -11.98
CA LEU A 436 -22.73 -5.88 -12.94
C LEU A 436 -24.05 -5.26 -12.52
N ILE A 437 -24.65 -4.48 -13.40
CA ILE A 437 -25.99 -3.93 -13.26
C ILE A 437 -26.88 -4.59 -14.30
N THR A 438 -28.04 -5.08 -13.86
CA THR A 438 -29.06 -5.66 -14.77
C THR A 438 -30.30 -4.79 -14.74
N LYS A 439 -30.73 -4.32 -15.91
CA LYS A 439 -31.95 -3.52 -16.09
C LYS A 439 -32.96 -4.28 -16.98
N LYS A 440 -34.23 -3.93 -16.84
CA LYS A 440 -35.29 -4.41 -17.75
C LYS A 440 -35.78 -3.23 -18.56
N THR A 441 -35.50 -3.26 -19.87
CA THR A 441 -35.92 -2.23 -20.84
C THR A 441 -36.64 -2.96 -21.99
N ASP A 442 -37.84 -2.50 -22.35
CA ASP A 442 -38.64 -3.05 -23.44
C ASP A 442 -38.84 -4.58 -23.36
N ASN A 443 -39.12 -5.10 -22.16
CA ASN A 443 -39.22 -6.51 -21.82
C ASN A 443 -37.94 -7.35 -22.06
N GLN A 444 -36.80 -6.72 -22.31
CA GLN A 444 -35.50 -7.37 -22.43
C GLN A 444 -34.61 -7.06 -21.28
N LEU A 445 -33.74 -8.01 -20.91
CA LEU A 445 -32.67 -7.76 -19.92
C LEU A 445 -31.49 -7.09 -20.61
N ARG A 446 -31.03 -6.00 -20.04
CA ARG A 446 -29.81 -5.28 -20.42
C ARG A 446 -28.81 -5.37 -19.30
N HIS A 447 -27.56 -5.63 -19.65
CA HIS A 447 -26.47 -5.79 -18.69
C HIS A 447 -25.43 -4.71 -18.91
N PHE A 448 -25.00 -4.08 -17.82
CA PHE A 448 -23.94 -3.08 -17.81
C PHE A 448 -22.84 -3.55 -16.88
N THR A 449 -21.63 -3.55 -17.36
CA THR A 449 -20.46 -4.01 -16.60
C THR A 449 -19.46 -2.88 -16.42
N HIS A 450 -18.86 -2.83 -15.25
CA HIS A 450 -17.66 -2.04 -15.00
C HIS A 450 -16.55 -2.95 -14.46
N LEU A 451 -15.38 -2.88 -15.10
CA LEU A 451 -14.18 -3.64 -14.74
C LEU A 451 -13.02 -2.67 -14.50
N SER A 452 -12.19 -2.90 -13.47
CA SER A 452 -11.11 -1.98 -13.16
C SER A 452 -9.84 -2.69 -12.69
N THR A 453 -8.70 -2.05 -12.95
CA THR A 453 -7.42 -2.43 -12.33
C THR A 453 -7.34 -1.94 -10.89
N GLY A 454 -8.05 -0.86 -10.54
CA GLY A 454 -8.08 -0.19 -9.25
C GLY A 454 -9.28 -0.53 -8.38
N ASN A 455 -9.17 -0.26 -7.08
CA ASN A 455 -10.23 -0.50 -6.11
C ASN A 455 -11.38 0.52 -6.27
N TYR A 456 -12.57 0.14 -5.79
CA TYR A 456 -13.74 1.02 -5.70
C TYR A 456 -13.61 2.01 -4.51
N ASN A 457 -12.62 2.90 -4.62
CA ASN A 457 -12.33 3.88 -3.59
C ASN A 457 -11.99 5.24 -4.22
N PRO A 458 -12.89 6.24 -4.13
CA PRO A 458 -12.69 7.57 -4.73
C PRO A 458 -11.45 8.30 -4.22
N LEU A 459 -11.01 8.06 -2.98
CA LEU A 459 -9.80 8.69 -2.44
C LEU A 459 -8.54 8.10 -3.06
N SER A 460 -8.48 6.76 -3.17
CA SER A 460 -7.36 6.10 -3.85
C SER A 460 -7.29 6.48 -5.33
N ALA A 461 -8.42 6.63 -6.00
CA ALA A 461 -8.50 6.99 -7.41
C ALA A 461 -7.93 8.40 -7.71
N LYS A 462 -7.76 9.27 -6.70
CA LYS A 462 -7.12 10.59 -6.84
C LYS A 462 -5.58 10.52 -6.84
N VAL A 463 -5.00 9.41 -6.38
CA VAL A 463 -3.54 9.28 -6.16
C VAL A 463 -2.93 8.04 -6.80
N TYR A 464 -3.74 7.10 -7.32
CA TYR A 464 -3.30 5.89 -8.01
C TYR A 464 -3.62 5.99 -9.49
N THR A 465 -2.68 5.55 -10.35
CA THR A 465 -3.00 5.41 -11.78
C THR A 465 -3.68 4.06 -12.00
N ASP A 466 -4.92 4.09 -12.48
CA ASP A 466 -5.72 2.90 -12.76
C ASP A 466 -6.60 3.11 -13.99
N VAL A 467 -7.09 2.02 -14.58
CA VAL A 467 -8.07 2.09 -15.65
C VAL A 467 -9.41 1.54 -15.19
N SER A 468 -10.48 2.21 -15.62
CA SER A 468 -11.88 1.82 -15.44
C SER A 468 -12.51 1.62 -16.81
N PHE A 469 -13.08 0.44 -17.05
CA PHE A 469 -13.68 0.02 -18.30
C PHE A 469 -15.16 -0.22 -18.11
N PHE A 470 -15.98 0.34 -19.01
CA PHE A 470 -17.44 0.24 -19.01
C PHE A 470 -17.90 -0.41 -20.32
N SER A 471 -18.82 -1.37 -20.22
CA SER A 471 -19.34 -2.08 -21.40
C SER A 471 -20.78 -2.56 -21.18
N ALA A 472 -21.57 -2.54 -22.25
CA ALA A 472 -22.89 -3.17 -22.33
C ALA A 472 -22.89 -4.42 -23.23
N LYS A 473 -21.70 -4.94 -23.60
CA LYS A 473 -21.58 -6.13 -24.45
C LYS A 473 -22.00 -7.39 -23.71
N ASN A 474 -22.87 -8.17 -24.33
CA ASN A 474 -23.42 -9.39 -23.73
C ASN A 474 -22.35 -10.46 -23.48
N GLU A 475 -21.34 -10.59 -24.34
CA GLU A 475 -20.25 -11.55 -24.16
C GLU A 475 -19.46 -11.29 -22.88
N ILE A 476 -19.18 -10.03 -22.55
CA ILE A 476 -18.52 -9.63 -21.30
C ILE A 476 -19.44 -9.85 -20.11
N ALA A 477 -20.71 -9.41 -20.24
CA ALA A 477 -21.70 -9.54 -19.18
C ALA A 477 -21.96 -11.02 -18.83
N ASN A 478 -22.04 -11.91 -19.82
CA ASN A 478 -22.23 -13.35 -19.60
C ASN A 478 -21.09 -13.97 -18.79
N ASP A 479 -19.85 -13.61 -19.09
CA ASP A 479 -18.69 -14.06 -18.31
C ASP A 479 -18.73 -13.55 -16.86
N ILE A 480 -19.12 -12.28 -16.67
CA ILE A 480 -19.26 -11.71 -15.32
C ILE A 480 -20.43 -12.35 -14.57
N ILE A 481 -21.54 -12.68 -15.22
CA ILE A 481 -22.65 -13.43 -14.62
C ILE A 481 -22.18 -14.82 -14.17
N LYS A 482 -21.51 -15.57 -15.06
CA LYS A 482 -20.92 -16.88 -14.74
C LYS A 482 -19.98 -16.78 -13.53
N LEU A 483 -19.14 -15.74 -13.51
CA LEU A 483 -18.19 -15.54 -12.44
C LEU A 483 -18.88 -15.21 -11.10
N PHE A 484 -19.87 -14.32 -11.08
CA PHE A 484 -20.65 -14.06 -9.86
C PHE A 484 -21.37 -15.30 -9.35
N HIS A 485 -22.00 -16.09 -10.21
CA HIS A 485 -22.63 -17.35 -9.80
C HIS A 485 -21.62 -18.29 -9.17
N SER A 486 -20.46 -18.46 -9.78
CA SER A 486 -19.38 -19.31 -9.29
C SER A 486 -18.83 -18.85 -7.93
N LEU A 487 -18.67 -17.53 -7.74
CA LEU A 487 -18.20 -16.96 -6.49
C LEU A 487 -19.23 -17.07 -5.35
N LEU A 488 -20.50 -16.81 -5.66
CA LEU A 488 -21.59 -16.88 -4.68
C LEU A 488 -21.92 -18.31 -4.23
N THR A 489 -21.66 -19.31 -5.09
CA THR A 489 -21.86 -20.73 -4.79
C THR A 489 -20.59 -21.43 -4.30
N SER A 490 -19.52 -20.69 -4.02
CA SER A 490 -18.20 -21.23 -3.64
C SER A 490 -17.61 -22.25 -4.62
N SER A 491 -18.09 -22.27 -5.86
CA SER A 491 -17.64 -23.16 -6.94
C SER A 491 -16.62 -22.48 -7.88
N ALA A 492 -15.96 -21.44 -7.42
CA ALA A 492 -15.11 -20.52 -8.20
C ALA A 492 -14.02 -21.18 -9.06
N THR A 493 -13.71 -22.43 -8.81
CA THR A 493 -12.61 -23.12 -9.51
C THR A 493 -13.04 -23.84 -10.80
N ASN A 494 -14.32 -23.93 -11.13
CA ASN A 494 -14.78 -24.82 -12.21
C ASN A 494 -15.25 -24.13 -13.49
N SER A 495 -15.51 -22.83 -13.50
CA SER A 495 -16.03 -22.11 -14.66
C SER A 495 -14.90 -21.52 -15.51
N ALA A 496 -14.77 -21.95 -16.76
CA ALA A 496 -13.98 -21.26 -17.76
C ALA A 496 -14.80 -20.10 -18.34
N LEU A 497 -14.17 -18.91 -18.42
CA LEU A 497 -14.71 -17.74 -19.11
C LEU A 497 -14.34 -17.82 -20.59
N GLU A 498 -15.15 -17.22 -21.46
CA GLU A 498 -15.01 -17.31 -22.91
C GLU A 498 -14.31 -16.09 -23.52
N THR A 499 -14.66 -14.89 -23.04
CA THR A 499 -14.13 -13.61 -23.51
C THR A 499 -13.05 -13.07 -22.57
N LEU A 500 -13.26 -13.23 -21.28
CA LEU A 500 -12.35 -12.82 -20.23
C LEU A 500 -11.49 -13.99 -19.76
N PHE A 501 -10.38 -13.71 -19.08
CA PHE A 501 -9.56 -14.76 -18.48
C PHE A 501 -9.50 -14.56 -16.98
N MET A 502 -9.70 -15.64 -16.22
CA MET A 502 -9.72 -15.62 -14.76
C MET A 502 -8.51 -16.36 -14.16
N ALA A 503 -7.91 -15.80 -13.10
CA ALA A 503 -7.06 -16.56 -12.19
C ALA A 503 -7.95 -17.30 -11.16
N PRO A 504 -7.51 -18.51 -10.68
CA PRO A 504 -6.17 -19.09 -10.87
C PRO A 504 -5.96 -19.92 -12.15
N LYS A 505 -6.98 -20.13 -13.00
CA LYS A 505 -6.90 -21.13 -14.08
C LYS A 505 -6.43 -20.61 -15.43
N GLN A 506 -6.87 -19.42 -15.84
CA GLN A 506 -6.74 -19.00 -17.24
C GLN A 506 -5.68 -17.92 -17.46
N ILE A 507 -5.43 -17.00 -16.49
CA ILE A 507 -4.55 -15.83 -16.73
C ILE A 507 -3.11 -16.27 -17.03
N LYS A 508 -2.51 -17.11 -16.18
CA LYS A 508 -1.11 -17.53 -16.34
C LYS A 508 -0.89 -18.31 -17.64
N PRO A 509 -1.69 -19.35 -17.97
CA PRO A 509 -1.59 -20.03 -19.26
C PRO A 509 -1.76 -19.09 -20.45
N LYS A 510 -2.70 -18.13 -20.39
CA LYS A 510 -2.92 -17.17 -21.48
C LYS A 510 -1.74 -16.24 -21.69
N ILE A 511 -1.16 -15.71 -20.62
CA ILE A 511 0.04 -14.86 -20.75
C ILE A 511 1.21 -15.66 -21.35
N ILE A 512 1.39 -16.92 -20.95
CA ILE A 512 2.43 -17.79 -21.53
C ILE A 512 2.18 -18.05 -23.02
N GLU A 513 0.94 -18.36 -23.40
CA GLU A 513 0.53 -18.52 -24.81
C GLU A 513 0.89 -17.25 -25.63
N LEU A 514 0.53 -16.07 -25.13
CA LEU A 514 0.79 -14.79 -25.79
C LEU A 514 2.31 -14.52 -25.96
N ILE A 515 3.12 -14.86 -24.94
CA ILE A 515 4.59 -14.78 -25.03
C ILE A 515 5.10 -15.76 -26.12
N GLN A 516 4.58 -16.98 -26.15
CA GLN A 516 4.98 -18.01 -27.15
C GLN A 516 4.60 -17.56 -28.57
N ASN A 517 3.45 -16.94 -28.75
CA ASN A 517 3.04 -16.42 -30.05
C ASN A 517 3.98 -15.31 -30.53
N GLU A 518 4.37 -14.36 -29.66
CA GLU A 518 5.36 -13.33 -30.02
C GLU A 518 6.74 -13.95 -30.36
N MET A 519 7.12 -15.07 -29.74
CA MET A 519 8.37 -15.77 -30.07
C MET A 519 8.41 -16.29 -31.52
N ASN A 520 7.27 -16.59 -32.14
CA ASN A 520 7.22 -16.99 -33.54
C ASN A 520 7.63 -15.88 -34.49
N HIS A 521 7.49 -14.61 -34.07
CA HIS A 521 7.85 -13.42 -34.84
C HIS A 521 9.31 -12.99 -34.63
N LYS A 522 10.07 -13.62 -33.71
CA LYS A 522 11.50 -13.37 -33.45
C LYS A 522 11.79 -11.86 -33.22
N GLN A 523 12.67 -11.26 -34.03
CA GLN A 523 13.05 -9.84 -33.92
C GLN A 523 11.91 -8.85 -34.22
N GLU A 524 10.86 -9.28 -34.90
CA GLU A 524 9.65 -8.46 -35.12
C GLU A 524 8.70 -8.49 -33.95
N GLY A 525 8.83 -9.50 -33.07
CA GLY A 525 8.06 -9.62 -31.84
C GLY A 525 8.35 -8.49 -30.86
N TYR A 526 7.31 -7.97 -30.20
CA TYR A 526 7.47 -6.92 -29.20
C TYR A 526 6.44 -7.08 -28.07
N ILE A 527 6.93 -7.11 -26.85
CA ILE A 527 6.13 -7.25 -25.63
C ILE A 527 6.35 -6.04 -24.72
N ILE A 528 5.25 -5.42 -24.24
CA ILE A 528 5.32 -4.44 -23.14
C ILE A 528 4.44 -4.92 -22.01
N LEU A 529 5.02 -5.13 -20.82
CA LEU A 529 4.26 -5.50 -19.63
C LEU A 529 4.39 -4.41 -18.56
N LYS A 530 3.29 -3.76 -18.20
CA LYS A 530 3.20 -2.85 -17.06
C LYS A 530 2.52 -3.57 -15.90
N ALA A 531 3.21 -3.63 -14.74
CA ALA A 531 2.68 -4.24 -13.52
C ALA A 531 3.30 -3.61 -12.26
N ASN A 532 2.72 -3.90 -11.09
CA ASN A 532 3.34 -3.47 -9.84
C ASN A 532 4.50 -4.39 -9.43
N ALA A 533 4.42 -5.68 -9.78
CA ALA A 533 5.45 -6.65 -9.45
C ALA A 533 5.55 -7.77 -10.48
N LEU A 534 6.79 -8.24 -10.71
CA LEU A 534 7.13 -9.40 -11.51
C LEU A 534 7.97 -10.36 -10.66
N VAL A 535 7.35 -11.46 -10.18
CA VAL A 535 7.94 -12.43 -9.25
C VAL A 535 7.72 -13.87 -9.70
N ASP A 536 6.72 -14.14 -10.56
CA ASP A 536 6.41 -15.49 -11.03
C ASP A 536 7.57 -16.04 -11.86
N SER A 537 8.20 -17.11 -11.36
CA SER A 537 9.40 -17.69 -11.97
C SER A 537 9.13 -18.26 -13.37
N GLU A 538 7.94 -18.82 -13.59
CA GLU A 538 7.61 -19.43 -14.88
C GLU A 538 7.40 -18.35 -15.95
N ILE A 539 6.70 -17.25 -15.64
CA ILE A 539 6.58 -16.11 -16.55
C ILE A 539 7.95 -15.50 -16.85
N ILE A 540 8.81 -15.34 -15.83
CA ILE A 540 10.16 -14.81 -16.02
C ILE A 540 10.97 -15.71 -16.96
N GLU A 541 10.90 -17.05 -16.80
CA GLU A 541 11.59 -17.99 -17.68
C GLU A 541 11.10 -17.92 -19.13
N TRP A 542 9.77 -17.77 -19.35
CA TRP A 542 9.24 -17.57 -20.70
C TRP A 542 9.67 -16.23 -21.32
N LEU A 543 9.78 -15.16 -20.56
CA LEU A 543 10.34 -13.90 -21.03
C LEU A 543 11.84 -14.03 -21.40
N TYR A 544 12.61 -14.82 -20.65
CA TYR A 544 14.00 -15.13 -21.03
C TYR A 544 14.07 -15.88 -22.34
N GLN A 545 13.24 -16.90 -22.52
CA GLN A 545 13.18 -17.66 -23.78
C GLN A 545 12.78 -16.76 -24.96
N ALA A 546 11.81 -15.87 -24.78
CA ALA A 546 11.41 -14.92 -25.78
C ALA A 546 12.56 -13.96 -26.15
N SER A 547 13.29 -13.44 -25.17
CA SER A 547 14.49 -12.64 -25.41
C SER A 547 15.56 -13.39 -26.20
N GLN A 548 15.82 -14.65 -25.86
CA GLN A 548 16.78 -15.52 -26.58
C GLN A 548 16.34 -15.80 -28.04
N LYS A 549 15.06 -15.73 -28.34
CA LYS A 549 14.50 -15.82 -29.70
C LYS A 549 14.56 -14.48 -30.47
N GLY A 550 14.97 -13.40 -29.82
CA GLY A 550 15.13 -12.08 -30.43
C GLY A 550 13.95 -11.13 -30.19
N VAL A 551 12.92 -11.54 -29.45
CA VAL A 551 11.78 -10.68 -29.11
C VAL A 551 12.23 -9.50 -28.26
N LYS A 552 11.87 -8.28 -28.63
CA LYS A 552 12.07 -7.08 -27.82
C LYS A 552 11.08 -7.05 -26.67
N ILE A 553 11.56 -6.76 -25.45
CA ILE A 553 10.70 -6.77 -24.26
C ILE A 553 11.00 -5.54 -23.39
N ASP A 554 9.99 -4.70 -23.19
CA ASP A 554 10.04 -3.55 -22.28
C ASP A 554 9.09 -3.79 -21.11
N LEU A 555 9.62 -3.77 -19.87
CA LEU A 555 8.89 -4.04 -18.64
C LEU A 555 8.79 -2.77 -17.81
N ILE A 556 7.58 -2.30 -17.49
CA ILE A 556 7.34 -1.15 -16.61
C ILE A 556 6.89 -1.71 -15.25
N ILE A 557 7.85 -2.00 -14.37
CA ILE A 557 7.60 -2.62 -13.07
C ILE A 557 7.87 -1.61 -11.96
N ARG A 558 6.81 -1.09 -11.36
CA ARG A 558 6.93 -0.07 -10.31
C ARG A 558 7.75 -0.55 -9.11
N GLY A 559 7.47 -1.73 -8.58
CA GLY A 559 7.99 -2.23 -7.31
C GLY A 559 8.96 -3.40 -7.50
N ILE A 560 8.54 -4.59 -7.07
CA ILE A 560 9.36 -5.80 -7.06
C ILE A 560 9.57 -6.35 -8.48
N CYS A 561 10.83 -6.50 -8.88
CA CYS A 561 11.20 -7.21 -10.09
C CYS A 561 12.27 -8.26 -9.75
N CYS A 562 11.95 -9.54 -9.95
CA CYS A 562 12.92 -10.63 -9.75
C CYS A 562 13.65 -11.02 -11.04
N LEU A 563 13.25 -10.48 -12.19
CA LEU A 563 13.91 -10.70 -13.49
C LEU A 563 15.20 -9.90 -13.57
N LYS A 564 16.29 -10.52 -14.09
CA LYS A 564 17.57 -9.87 -14.41
C LYS A 564 17.59 -9.44 -15.86
N PRO A 565 17.53 -8.13 -16.18
CA PRO A 565 17.58 -7.64 -17.55
C PRO A 565 19.01 -7.57 -18.09
N GLN A 566 19.18 -7.48 -19.42
CA GLN A 566 20.43 -7.14 -20.11
C GLN A 566 21.60 -8.10 -19.79
N VAL A 567 21.30 -9.37 -19.50
CA VAL A 567 22.30 -10.40 -19.28
C VAL A 567 22.59 -11.08 -20.61
N LYS A 568 23.88 -11.11 -21.00
CA LYS A 568 24.35 -11.72 -22.26
C LYS A 568 23.93 -13.19 -22.36
N GLY A 569 23.33 -13.58 -23.48
CA GLY A 569 22.85 -14.93 -23.75
C GLY A 569 21.59 -15.33 -22.97
N LEU A 570 21.01 -14.42 -22.17
CA LEU A 570 19.80 -14.70 -21.38
C LEU A 570 18.68 -13.67 -21.63
N SER A 571 18.96 -12.40 -21.40
CA SER A 571 17.96 -11.33 -21.39
C SER A 571 18.43 -10.06 -22.10
N GLU A 572 19.24 -10.21 -23.14
CA GLU A 572 19.84 -9.09 -23.89
C GLU A 572 18.80 -8.11 -24.45
N ASN A 573 17.63 -8.64 -24.83
CA ASN A 573 16.53 -7.87 -25.41
C ASN A 573 15.47 -7.42 -24.39
N ILE A 574 15.75 -7.61 -23.09
CA ILE A 574 14.82 -7.20 -22.01
C ILE A 574 15.36 -5.93 -21.34
N ARG A 575 14.51 -4.92 -21.26
CA ARG A 575 14.71 -3.72 -20.44
C ARG A 575 13.64 -3.63 -19.38
N VAL A 576 14.02 -3.18 -18.19
CA VAL A 576 13.11 -3.02 -17.04
C VAL A 576 13.17 -1.60 -16.57
N TYR A 577 12.01 -0.98 -16.48
CA TYR A 577 11.82 0.39 -16.04
C TYR A 577 10.92 0.46 -14.81
N SER A 578 11.08 1.51 -14.01
CA SER A 578 10.22 1.82 -12.88
C SER A 578 9.95 3.32 -12.85
N ILE A 579 8.70 3.71 -12.67
CA ILE A 579 8.29 5.11 -12.53
C ILE A 579 7.80 5.30 -11.09
N VAL A 580 8.40 6.30 -10.41
CA VAL A 580 7.99 6.76 -9.08
C VAL A 580 7.82 8.27 -9.16
N GLY A 581 6.67 8.79 -8.75
CA GLY A 581 6.36 10.21 -8.85
C GLY A 581 5.14 10.60 -8.03
N LYS A 582 4.46 11.68 -8.43
CA LYS A 582 3.29 12.26 -7.77
C LYS A 582 2.18 11.25 -7.54
N TYR A 583 1.92 10.39 -8.53
CA TYR A 583 0.92 9.34 -8.50
C TYR A 583 1.55 7.95 -8.40
N LEU A 584 0.87 7.05 -7.70
CA LEU A 584 1.29 5.66 -7.59
C LEU A 584 0.92 4.90 -8.87
N GLU A 585 1.91 4.47 -9.64
CA GLU A 585 1.70 3.63 -10.82
C GLU A 585 1.09 2.28 -10.39
N HIS A 586 -0.18 2.03 -10.75
CA HIS A 586 -0.91 0.88 -10.26
C HIS A 586 -1.62 0.06 -11.35
N ALA A 587 -1.96 0.66 -12.48
CA ALA A 587 -2.56 -0.05 -13.61
C ALA A 587 -1.69 -1.21 -14.09
N ARG A 588 -2.32 -2.32 -14.46
CA ARG A 588 -1.66 -3.44 -15.14
C ARG A 588 -2.16 -3.48 -16.57
N ILE A 589 -1.22 -3.33 -17.51
CA ILE A 589 -1.48 -3.28 -18.96
C ILE A 589 -0.44 -4.17 -19.64
N TYR A 590 -0.89 -5.13 -20.45
CA TYR A 590 -0.05 -6.11 -21.14
C TYR A 590 -0.27 -6.02 -22.64
N TYR A 591 0.76 -5.65 -23.38
CA TYR A 591 0.74 -5.49 -24.82
C TYR A 591 1.61 -6.54 -25.51
N PHE A 592 1.05 -7.17 -26.54
CA PHE A 592 1.71 -8.12 -27.43
C PHE A 592 1.46 -7.64 -28.87
N LYS A 593 2.53 -7.35 -29.61
CA LYS A 593 2.44 -6.62 -30.90
C LYS A 593 1.59 -7.32 -31.95
N HIS A 594 1.67 -8.66 -32.02
CA HIS A 594 0.95 -9.46 -33.03
C HIS A 594 -0.35 -10.07 -32.49
N GLU A 595 -0.74 -9.66 -31.29
CA GLU A 595 -1.94 -10.13 -30.61
C GLU A 595 -2.78 -8.91 -30.17
N ASN A 596 -3.24 -8.93 -28.94
CA ASN A 596 -4.05 -7.85 -28.38
C ASN A 596 -3.31 -7.12 -27.25
N ILE A 597 -3.90 -6.01 -26.82
CA ILE A 597 -3.56 -5.37 -25.56
C ILE A 597 -4.61 -5.73 -24.51
N TYR A 598 -4.16 -5.95 -23.29
CA TYR A 598 -4.97 -6.38 -22.16
C TYR A 598 -4.76 -5.44 -20.98
N PHE A 599 -5.79 -5.29 -20.14
CA PHE A 599 -5.62 -4.76 -18.79
C PHE A 599 -6.03 -5.80 -17.75
N SER A 600 -5.48 -5.72 -16.55
CA SER A 600 -5.68 -6.77 -15.54
C SER A 600 -5.78 -6.22 -14.12
N SER A 601 -6.49 -6.94 -13.26
CA SER A 601 -6.39 -6.76 -11.80
C SER A 601 -5.18 -7.49 -11.20
N ALA A 602 -4.59 -8.46 -11.93
CA ALA A 602 -3.47 -9.29 -11.49
C ALA A 602 -2.12 -8.63 -11.71
N ASP A 603 -1.23 -8.76 -10.71
CA ASP A 603 0.21 -8.64 -10.91
C ASP A 603 0.82 -10.00 -11.33
N LEU A 604 2.03 -9.97 -11.88
CA LEU A 604 2.76 -11.15 -12.32
C LEU A 604 3.47 -11.84 -11.13
N MET A 605 2.66 -12.28 -10.17
CA MET A 605 3.11 -12.92 -8.93
C MET A 605 2.35 -14.22 -8.69
N PRO A 606 2.99 -15.27 -8.13
CA PRO A 606 2.32 -16.56 -7.85
C PRO A 606 1.02 -16.39 -7.06
N ARG A 607 1.01 -15.53 -6.03
CA ARG A 607 -0.21 -15.30 -5.22
C ARG A 607 -1.38 -14.71 -6.02
N ASN A 608 -1.12 -13.87 -7.04
CA ASN A 608 -2.16 -13.28 -7.88
C ASN A 608 -2.65 -14.29 -8.92
N LEU A 609 -1.74 -15.07 -9.49
CA LEU A 609 -2.01 -15.98 -10.60
C LEU A 609 -2.56 -17.33 -10.15
N GLU A 610 -2.31 -17.75 -8.88
CA GLU A 610 -2.61 -19.09 -8.38
C GLU A 610 -3.54 -19.13 -7.16
N ARG A 611 -3.63 -18.02 -6.38
CA ARG A 611 -4.34 -18.00 -5.09
C ARG A 611 -5.36 -16.88 -4.95
N ARG A 612 -5.68 -16.21 -6.06
CA ARG A 612 -6.65 -15.12 -6.09
C ARG A 612 -7.61 -15.26 -7.26
N VAL A 613 -8.79 -14.70 -7.10
CA VAL A 613 -9.69 -14.41 -8.21
C VAL A 613 -9.28 -13.05 -8.78
N GLU A 614 -8.79 -13.06 -10.00
CA GLU A 614 -8.34 -11.89 -10.76
C GLU A 614 -8.93 -11.97 -12.17
N LEU A 615 -8.93 -10.85 -12.88
CA LEU A 615 -9.38 -10.78 -14.28
C LEU A 615 -8.28 -10.23 -15.19
N LEU A 616 -8.18 -10.79 -16.38
CA LEU A 616 -7.46 -10.28 -17.55
C LEU A 616 -8.48 -10.00 -18.64
N VAL A 617 -8.53 -8.77 -19.11
CA VAL A 617 -9.56 -8.26 -20.03
C VAL A 617 -8.91 -7.84 -21.35
N PRO A 618 -9.27 -8.46 -22.49
CA PRO A 618 -8.79 -8.04 -23.80
C PRO A 618 -9.45 -6.73 -24.23
N ALA A 619 -8.66 -5.76 -24.71
CA ALA A 619 -9.19 -4.53 -25.29
C ALA A 619 -9.47 -4.74 -26.79
N THR A 620 -10.61 -5.30 -27.10
CA THR A 620 -11.02 -5.59 -28.50
C THR A 620 -11.46 -4.34 -29.28
N ASN A 621 -11.85 -3.26 -28.58
CA ASN A 621 -12.19 -1.98 -29.22
C ASN A 621 -10.90 -1.23 -29.60
N PRO A 622 -10.68 -0.88 -30.90
CA PRO A 622 -9.45 -0.22 -31.35
C PRO A 622 -9.17 1.13 -30.64
N LYS A 623 -10.20 1.91 -30.31
CA LYS A 623 -10.02 3.19 -29.58
C LYS A 623 -9.47 2.94 -28.18
N ILE A 624 -9.97 1.91 -27.49
CA ILE A 624 -9.51 1.54 -26.15
C ILE A 624 -8.09 0.95 -26.23
N ALA A 625 -7.84 0.06 -27.19
CA ALA A 625 -6.52 -0.52 -27.43
C ALA A 625 -5.47 0.57 -27.68
N ASN A 626 -5.76 1.54 -28.54
CA ASN A 626 -4.87 2.68 -28.83
C ASN A 626 -4.65 3.57 -27.59
N LYS A 627 -5.67 3.81 -26.77
CA LYS A 627 -5.54 4.56 -25.51
C LYS A 627 -4.62 3.85 -24.53
N LEU A 628 -4.77 2.54 -24.36
CA LEU A 628 -3.89 1.73 -23.48
C LEU A 628 -2.44 1.70 -24.00
N LEU A 629 -2.26 1.53 -25.32
CA LEU A 629 -0.92 1.55 -25.93
C LEU A 629 -0.26 2.93 -25.77
N HIS A 630 -0.99 4.02 -25.98
CA HIS A 630 -0.50 5.37 -25.77
C HIS A 630 -0.01 5.60 -24.32
N ILE A 631 -0.72 5.05 -23.31
CA ILE A 631 -0.27 5.11 -21.91
C ILE A 631 1.10 4.47 -21.77
N LEU A 632 1.30 3.28 -22.33
CA LEU A 632 2.59 2.58 -22.26
C LEU A 632 3.71 3.33 -22.97
N GLU A 633 3.44 3.85 -24.18
CA GLU A 633 4.42 4.58 -24.99
C GLU A 633 4.91 5.87 -24.32
N ILE A 634 3.99 6.65 -23.72
CA ILE A 634 4.35 7.87 -23.00
C ILE A 634 5.18 7.54 -21.76
N GLN A 635 4.83 6.49 -21.03
CA GLN A 635 5.60 6.04 -19.87
C GLN A 635 7.00 5.51 -20.25
N LEU A 636 7.15 4.84 -21.36
CA LEU A 636 8.46 4.44 -21.89
C LEU A 636 9.32 5.64 -22.36
N LYS A 637 8.72 6.77 -22.66
CA LYS A 637 9.42 8.02 -23.03
C LYS A 637 9.75 8.91 -21.84
N ASP A 638 9.27 8.57 -20.61
CA ASP A 638 9.54 9.39 -19.42
C ASP A 638 11.05 9.49 -19.16
N THR A 639 11.56 10.70 -19.01
CA THR A 639 12.99 11.00 -18.77
C THR A 639 13.23 11.73 -17.45
N LEU A 640 12.18 12.00 -16.68
CA LEU A 640 12.28 12.73 -15.40
C LEU A 640 11.97 11.87 -14.18
N LYS A 641 11.11 10.86 -14.31
CA LYS A 641 10.66 10.02 -13.18
C LYS A 641 10.93 8.53 -13.39
N ARG A 642 11.46 8.15 -14.56
CA ARG A 642 11.76 6.77 -14.91
C ARG A 642 13.16 6.38 -14.43
N TYR A 643 13.25 5.19 -13.85
CA TYR A 643 14.49 4.50 -13.52
C TYR A 643 14.65 3.27 -14.41
N GLU A 644 15.87 2.94 -14.80
CA GLU A 644 16.22 1.72 -15.52
C GLU A 644 16.99 0.77 -14.61
N LEU A 645 16.61 -0.51 -14.61
CA LEU A 645 17.22 -1.58 -13.83
C LEU A 645 18.35 -2.24 -14.65
N ASP A 646 19.56 -2.32 -14.06
CA ASP A 646 20.68 -3.03 -14.65
C ASP A 646 20.73 -4.53 -14.27
N SER A 647 21.62 -5.29 -14.91
CA SER A 647 21.82 -6.72 -14.63
C SER A 647 22.38 -7.03 -13.22
N LYS A 648 22.81 -6.01 -12.48
CA LYS A 648 23.33 -6.10 -11.10
C LYS A 648 22.28 -5.76 -10.04
N GLY A 649 21.08 -5.36 -10.46
CA GLY A 649 19.98 -5.00 -9.55
C GLY A 649 19.96 -3.53 -9.14
N ARG A 650 20.71 -2.65 -9.77
CA ARG A 650 20.75 -1.22 -9.48
C ARG A 650 19.77 -0.47 -10.39
N TYR A 651 19.07 0.46 -9.82
CA TYR A 651 18.17 1.37 -10.54
C TYR A 651 18.86 2.73 -10.75
N THR A 652 19.00 3.12 -11.99
CA THR A 652 19.58 4.42 -12.38
C THR A 652 18.49 5.31 -12.98
N LYS A 653 18.37 6.55 -12.50
CA LYS A 653 17.41 7.53 -13.05
C LYS A 653 17.78 7.86 -14.49
N VAL A 654 16.82 7.72 -15.39
CA VAL A 654 17.00 8.09 -16.78
C VAL A 654 16.93 9.62 -16.88
N SER A 655 17.80 10.21 -17.66
CA SER A 655 17.79 11.66 -17.91
C SER A 655 18.04 11.95 -19.39
N ASN A 656 17.22 12.81 -19.95
CA ASN A 656 17.44 13.39 -21.27
C ASN A 656 17.16 14.90 -21.21
N PRO A 657 18.16 15.74 -20.95
CA PRO A 657 17.98 17.18 -20.83
C PRO A 657 17.44 17.86 -22.11
N ASN A 658 17.66 17.25 -23.28
CA ASN A 658 17.21 17.79 -24.56
C ASN A 658 15.72 17.54 -24.85
N ASP A 659 15.13 16.54 -24.17
CA ASP A 659 13.71 16.19 -24.32
C ASP A 659 13.16 15.74 -22.95
N PRO A 660 12.97 16.67 -22.01
CA PRO A 660 12.49 16.36 -20.66
C PRO A 660 11.00 16.05 -20.68
N LEU A 661 10.65 14.81 -20.35
CA LEU A 661 9.28 14.33 -20.25
C LEU A 661 9.00 13.71 -18.86
N ASN A 662 8.01 14.24 -18.16
CA ASN A 662 7.35 13.58 -17.04
C ASN A 662 6.01 13.03 -17.55
N SER A 663 5.87 11.71 -17.54
CA SER A 663 4.67 11.06 -18.06
C SER A 663 3.40 11.43 -17.28
N GLN A 664 3.49 11.64 -15.97
CA GLN A 664 2.36 12.02 -15.14
C GLN A 664 1.90 13.45 -15.42
N ASP A 665 2.83 14.39 -15.55
CA ASP A 665 2.52 15.77 -15.94
C ASP A 665 1.96 15.86 -17.39
N TYR A 666 2.46 14.98 -18.28
CA TYR A 666 1.93 14.87 -19.63
C TYR A 666 0.44 14.52 -19.63
N PHE A 667 0.05 13.49 -18.86
CA PHE A 667 -1.35 13.07 -18.77
C PHE A 667 -2.23 14.10 -18.06
N GLU A 668 -1.74 14.81 -17.04
CA GLU A 668 -2.47 15.96 -16.45
C GLU A 668 -2.76 17.03 -17.51
N LYS A 669 -1.73 17.43 -18.26
CA LYS A 669 -1.87 18.45 -19.33
C LYS A 669 -2.79 17.99 -20.46
N GLN A 670 -2.70 16.72 -20.83
CA GLN A 670 -3.57 16.14 -21.86
C GLN A 670 -5.03 16.15 -21.41
N ALA A 671 -5.32 15.72 -20.18
CA ALA A 671 -6.66 15.72 -19.63
C ALA A 671 -7.27 17.13 -19.56
N LEU A 672 -6.48 18.16 -19.28
CA LEU A 672 -6.95 19.55 -19.27
C LEU A 672 -7.23 20.11 -20.69
N LYS A 673 -6.57 19.58 -21.73
CA LYS A 673 -6.76 20.01 -23.13
C LYS A 673 -7.92 19.30 -23.83
N THR A 674 -8.21 18.08 -23.44
CA THR A 674 -9.27 17.25 -24.06
C THR A 674 -10.67 17.72 -23.69
N PHE A 675 -10.78 18.57 -22.67
CA PHE A 675 -12.00 19.11 -22.07
C PHE A 675 -11.94 20.64 -22.03
#